data_5c2f8912e3950dab70aa345645f7a7ad
#
_entry.id   5c2f8912e3950dab70aa345645f7a7ad
#
_cell.length_a   1.000
_cell.length_b   1.000
_cell.length_c   1.000
_cell.angle_alpha   90.00
_cell.angle_beta   90.00
_cell.angle_gamma   90.00
#
_symmetry.space_group_name_H-M   'P 1'
#
loop_
_entity.id
_entity.type
_entity.pdbx_description
1 polymer ?
#
loop_
_entity_poly.entity_id
_entity_poly.type
_entity_poly.pdbx_seq_one_letter_code
_entity_poly.pdbx_strand_id
1 'polypeptide(L)'
;MSTDSVTTTPAAAPSSPEATPASAPAPQVGEGTRAHAADLRRRLIVSAPLGILAMLLSMVPAWQFTGWQWVVAAASIPVVTWGAWPFHRAAFAAGRHGSTTMDTLVSLGVISSTLWSWWALLWGGAGMLGMRMQMSLIPRAAHAGHAEIYFEGACMIVVFLLTGRYLEARARYRAGDALRSLLRMGAKEATLVSVDPATGERTETVVPASSLQVGDLFAVRPGEKVATDGVIVEGSSALDTSLLTGESVPVDAAPGDTVTGATVNTWGSLLVRATRVGSDTTLAQIGRMVAEAQAGKAPVQRLADQISGVFVPIVIIVSLLTLGGWLLAGGSVQAAFTAAVAVLVVACPCALGLATPTAILVGSGRASQLGILIKNAEILEQTRSIDTMLLDKTGTVTTGVMSLESVAVAPGAGGSPEVDEASALSLAASVESLSEHPVARAITSGAADRGLSLEPVTAFANQPGLGVVGLTAKGGVLVGRPSWLASLGVDVPASLLDAVREAEASGASAVVAALAPELGSAASSSPAAVAATPKAAAPVALPGPDADLPLATLTMSVGGMTCASCVRRVERKLGKLDGVKAEVNLATESARITLTSPHTDEELEAVVNAAGYTGTITSRSEAATADGAPASGDSATGDTGTPTQPGTTLGAGEREGATASSLVIPERVEGSAIAALVVRDTVKESSADAIAQLRELGIEPILLTGDNEAAARHVADQVGIDRVIAGVLPDGKRDTVASLQAEGRTVAMVGDGVNDAAALAQASAKGLGIAMGSGTDVAIEVADMTLMNSSLTSAATAIRVSRRTLRVIKENLFWAFFYNVLMVPLAIAGLLSPMLASAAMACSSVFVVLNSLRLRTAK
;
A
#
# COMPACT_ATOMS: atom_id res chain seq x y z
N MET A 1 31.87 40.96 -73.54
CA MET A 1 32.91 40.96 -72.52
C MET A 1 32.15 40.82 -71.18
N SER A 2 32.03 39.60 -70.70
CA SER A 2 31.29 39.24 -69.53
C SER A 2 32.23 39.24 -68.33
N THR A 3 31.84 39.85 -67.25
CA THR A 3 32.56 39.71 -65.95
C THR A 3 31.59 38.98 -64.98
N ASP A 4 31.97 37.72 -64.73
CA ASP A 4 31.31 36.88 -63.69
C ASP A 4 31.73 37.37 -62.33
N SER A 5 30.73 37.68 -61.47
CA SER A 5 30.93 37.96 -60.06
C SER A 5 30.54 36.70 -59.26
N VAL A 6 31.51 36.05 -58.68
CA VAL A 6 31.35 34.92 -57.75
C VAL A 6 30.85 35.43 -56.40
N THR A 7 29.65 35.09 -56.04
CA THR A 7 29.06 35.35 -54.72
C THR A 7 29.40 34.18 -53.80
N THR A 8 30.26 34.41 -52.83
CA THR A 8 30.52 33.45 -51.74
C THR A 8 29.43 33.52 -50.71
N THR A 9 28.69 32.40 -50.51
CA THR A 9 27.75 32.18 -49.42
C THR A 9 28.49 31.90 -48.13
N PRO A 10 28.10 32.51 -47.00
CA PRO A 10 28.73 32.17 -45.70
C PRO A 10 28.19 30.82 -45.17
N ALA A 11 29.13 30.04 -44.59
CA ALA A 11 28.85 28.75 -44.00
C ALA A 11 27.89 28.88 -42.80
N ALA A 12 26.86 28.01 -42.75
CA ALA A 12 25.91 27.90 -41.66
C ALA A 12 26.60 27.42 -40.40
N ALA A 13 26.32 28.11 -39.29
CA ALA A 13 26.69 27.68 -37.92
C ALA A 13 25.99 26.40 -37.53
N PRO A 14 26.58 25.51 -36.71
CA PRO A 14 25.96 24.29 -36.28
C PRO A 14 24.74 24.59 -35.39
N SER A 15 23.59 24.04 -35.79
CA SER A 15 22.31 24.08 -35.06
C SER A 15 22.50 23.43 -33.69
N SER A 16 22.09 24.14 -32.65
CA SER A 16 21.95 23.63 -31.28
C SER A 16 21.03 22.40 -31.28
N PRO A 17 21.27 21.39 -30.42
CA PRO A 17 20.39 20.24 -30.34
C PRO A 17 19.00 20.69 -29.90
N GLU A 18 17.98 20.33 -30.67
CA GLU A 18 16.57 20.51 -30.35
C GLU A 18 16.31 19.90 -28.97
N ALA A 19 15.78 20.72 -28.07
CA ALA A 19 15.30 20.28 -26.77
C ALA A 19 14.18 19.25 -27.01
N THR A 20 14.42 18.03 -26.58
CA THR A 20 13.40 16.98 -26.50
C THR A 20 12.15 17.55 -25.79
N PRO A 21 10.96 17.45 -26.38
CA PRO A 21 9.76 17.97 -25.71
C PRO A 21 9.61 17.28 -24.38
N ALA A 22 9.51 18.09 -23.31
CA ALA A 22 9.25 17.61 -21.96
C ALA A 22 8.08 16.63 -22.00
N SER A 23 8.29 15.41 -21.54
CA SER A 23 7.25 14.37 -21.45
C SER A 23 6.04 14.96 -20.75
N ALA A 24 4.86 14.80 -21.36
CA ALA A 24 3.61 15.25 -20.76
C ALA A 24 3.51 14.66 -19.32
N PRO A 25 3.06 15.47 -18.34
CA PRO A 25 2.95 14.98 -16.96
C PRO A 25 2.05 13.74 -16.94
N ALA A 26 2.52 12.70 -16.26
CA ALA A 26 1.78 11.46 -16.11
C ALA A 26 0.35 11.74 -15.60
N PRO A 27 -0.68 11.08 -16.13
CA PRO A 27 -2.07 11.34 -15.75
C PRO A 27 -2.23 11.12 -14.24
N GLN A 28 -2.67 12.17 -13.53
CA GLN A 28 -2.84 12.12 -12.09
C GLN A 28 -3.97 11.16 -11.72
N VAL A 29 -3.72 10.30 -10.75
CA VAL A 29 -4.71 9.33 -10.22
C VAL A 29 -6.02 10.05 -9.87
N GLY A 30 -7.13 9.66 -10.53
CA GLY A 30 -8.49 10.18 -10.29
C GLY A 30 -8.92 11.36 -11.14
N GLU A 31 -8.15 11.84 -12.10
CA GLU A 31 -8.59 12.89 -13.05
C GLU A 31 -9.73 12.41 -13.95
N GLY A 32 -9.70 11.16 -14.41
CA GLY A 32 -10.78 10.53 -15.16
C GLY A 32 -12.08 10.51 -14.38
N THR A 33 -12.05 10.13 -13.12
CA THR A 33 -13.22 10.11 -12.22
C THR A 33 -13.80 11.52 -12.01
N ARG A 34 -12.94 12.54 -11.89
CA ARG A 34 -13.37 13.95 -11.78
C ARG A 34 -14.03 14.45 -13.05
N ALA A 35 -13.43 14.18 -14.19
CA ALA A 35 -13.98 14.55 -15.50
C ALA A 35 -15.33 13.85 -15.75
N HIS A 36 -15.43 12.57 -15.42
CA HIS A 36 -16.67 11.80 -15.50
C HIS A 36 -17.77 12.36 -14.56
N ALA A 37 -17.45 12.69 -13.32
CA ALA A 37 -18.39 13.32 -12.41
C ALA A 37 -18.85 14.70 -12.91
N ALA A 38 -17.97 15.46 -13.53
CA ALA A 38 -18.29 16.75 -14.12
C ALA A 38 -19.25 16.62 -15.33
N ASP A 39 -19.03 15.62 -16.22
CA ASP A 39 -19.94 15.33 -17.33
C ASP A 39 -21.34 14.91 -16.83
N LEU A 40 -21.41 13.99 -15.87
CA LEU A 40 -22.67 13.58 -15.24
C LEU A 40 -23.40 14.76 -14.60
N ARG A 41 -22.66 15.64 -13.89
CA ARG A 41 -23.24 16.86 -13.32
C ARG A 41 -23.83 17.78 -14.37
N ARG A 42 -23.09 18.00 -15.48
CA ARG A 42 -23.55 18.84 -16.59
C ARG A 42 -24.86 18.29 -17.18
N ARG A 43 -24.91 16.97 -17.42
CA ARG A 43 -26.11 16.30 -17.93
C ARG A 43 -27.27 16.40 -16.94
N LEU A 44 -27.02 16.23 -15.65
CA LEU A 44 -28.02 16.33 -14.61
C LEU A 44 -28.60 17.75 -14.50
N ILE A 45 -27.76 18.79 -14.56
CA ILE A 45 -28.21 20.20 -14.49
C ILE A 45 -29.18 20.53 -15.62
N VAL A 46 -29.01 19.96 -16.81
CA VAL A 46 -29.90 20.18 -17.94
C VAL A 46 -31.13 19.26 -17.88
N SER A 47 -30.93 17.98 -17.56
CA SER A 47 -32.02 16.99 -17.60
C SER A 47 -33.00 17.11 -16.43
N ALA A 48 -32.53 17.52 -15.24
CA ALA A 48 -33.40 17.59 -14.06
C ALA A 48 -34.50 18.65 -14.18
N PRO A 49 -34.25 19.91 -14.59
CA PRO A 49 -35.31 20.88 -14.77
C PRO A 49 -36.35 20.45 -15.81
N LEU A 50 -35.87 19.88 -16.95
CA LEU A 50 -36.76 19.43 -18.03
C LEU A 50 -37.58 18.20 -17.60
N GLY A 51 -36.96 17.26 -16.90
CA GLY A 51 -37.67 16.08 -16.36
C GLY A 51 -38.68 16.43 -15.27
N ILE A 52 -38.33 17.36 -14.39
CA ILE A 52 -39.26 17.87 -13.35
C ILE A 52 -40.41 18.62 -14.00
N LEU A 53 -40.17 19.46 -15.02
CA LEU A 53 -41.19 20.12 -15.78
C LEU A 53 -42.15 19.11 -16.44
N ALA A 54 -41.59 18.10 -17.11
CA ALA A 54 -42.42 17.04 -17.72
C ALA A 54 -43.26 16.30 -16.67
N MET A 55 -42.68 15.98 -15.51
CA MET A 55 -43.34 15.31 -14.40
C MET A 55 -44.51 16.17 -13.83
N LEU A 56 -44.25 17.46 -13.55
CA LEU A 56 -45.24 18.35 -12.98
C LEU A 56 -46.42 18.58 -13.92
N LEU A 57 -46.17 18.80 -15.22
CA LEU A 57 -47.23 18.95 -16.23
C LEU A 57 -48.06 17.66 -16.37
N SER A 58 -47.45 16.48 -16.29
CA SER A 58 -48.16 15.21 -16.37
C SER A 58 -48.94 14.87 -15.10
N MET A 59 -48.41 15.22 -13.90
CA MET A 59 -49.02 14.84 -12.62
C MET A 59 -50.06 15.81 -12.08
N VAL A 60 -49.97 17.10 -12.46
CA VAL A 60 -50.84 18.15 -11.88
C VAL A 60 -51.90 18.57 -12.91
N PRO A 61 -53.13 18.04 -12.86
CA PRO A 61 -54.18 18.32 -13.85
C PRO A 61 -54.51 19.82 -13.97
N ALA A 62 -54.32 20.59 -12.89
CA ALA A 62 -54.52 22.03 -12.89
C ALA A 62 -53.54 22.84 -13.76
N TRP A 63 -52.38 22.26 -14.03
CA TRP A 63 -51.33 22.88 -14.90
C TRP A 63 -51.39 22.41 -16.33
N GLN A 64 -52.32 21.50 -16.64
CA GLN A 64 -52.49 20.98 -18.00
C GLN A 64 -53.27 21.96 -18.87
N PHE A 65 -52.55 22.75 -19.66
CA PHE A 65 -53.12 23.69 -20.65
C PHE A 65 -53.31 22.99 -22.00
N THR A 66 -53.99 23.65 -22.94
CA THR A 66 -54.20 23.07 -24.25
C THR A 66 -52.87 22.80 -24.97
N GLY A 67 -52.58 21.52 -25.26
CA GLY A 67 -51.38 21.12 -25.96
C GLY A 67 -50.18 20.82 -25.01
N TRP A 68 -50.39 20.75 -23.71
CA TRP A 68 -49.35 20.45 -22.73
C TRP A 68 -48.54 19.15 -23.04
N GLN A 69 -49.19 18.14 -23.65
CA GLN A 69 -48.57 16.87 -24.05
C GLN A 69 -47.41 17.09 -25.05
N TRP A 70 -47.52 18.01 -25.97
CA TRP A 70 -46.52 18.37 -26.93
C TRP A 70 -45.34 19.09 -26.30
N VAL A 71 -45.58 19.89 -25.27
CA VAL A 71 -44.53 20.55 -24.50
C VAL A 71 -43.74 19.50 -23.71
N VAL A 72 -44.41 18.53 -23.12
CA VAL A 72 -43.76 17.43 -22.43
C VAL A 72 -42.95 16.56 -23.36
N ALA A 73 -43.49 16.26 -24.55
CA ALA A 73 -42.76 15.55 -25.60
C ALA A 73 -41.48 16.30 -26.04
N ALA A 74 -41.58 17.60 -26.28
CA ALA A 74 -40.46 18.44 -26.66
C ALA A 74 -39.40 18.53 -25.56
N ALA A 75 -39.82 18.71 -24.29
CA ALA A 75 -38.93 18.72 -23.13
C ALA A 75 -38.23 17.39 -22.89
N SER A 76 -38.86 16.27 -23.28
CA SER A 76 -38.27 14.94 -23.12
C SER A 76 -37.11 14.66 -24.07
N ILE A 77 -37.13 15.20 -25.29
CA ILE A 77 -36.13 14.92 -26.33
C ILE A 77 -34.70 15.13 -25.86
N PRO A 78 -34.27 16.29 -25.32
CA PRO A 78 -32.89 16.44 -24.83
C PRO A 78 -32.53 15.51 -23.67
N VAL A 79 -33.52 15.13 -22.84
CA VAL A 79 -33.31 14.24 -21.69
C VAL A 79 -33.07 12.80 -22.16
N VAL A 80 -33.94 12.27 -23.02
CA VAL A 80 -33.87 10.87 -23.47
C VAL A 80 -32.79 10.64 -24.54
N THR A 81 -32.33 11.68 -25.23
CA THR A 81 -31.25 11.57 -26.20
C THR A 81 -29.89 11.94 -25.60
N TRP A 82 -29.66 13.23 -25.35
CA TRP A 82 -28.37 13.72 -24.84
C TRP A 82 -28.14 13.35 -23.35
N GLY A 83 -29.14 13.47 -22.50
CA GLY A 83 -29.05 13.09 -21.09
C GLY A 83 -28.79 11.61 -20.92
N ALA A 84 -29.51 10.77 -21.66
CA ALA A 84 -29.38 9.31 -21.61
C ALA A 84 -28.25 8.74 -22.48
N TRP A 85 -27.55 9.57 -23.25
CA TRP A 85 -26.50 9.12 -24.18
C TRP A 85 -25.46 8.17 -23.59
N PRO A 86 -24.92 8.37 -22.37
CA PRO A 86 -23.97 7.44 -21.79
C PRO A 86 -24.52 6.02 -21.68
N PHE A 87 -25.80 5.89 -21.31
CA PHE A 87 -26.48 4.59 -21.16
C PHE A 87 -26.72 3.93 -22.52
N HIS A 88 -27.16 4.71 -23.52
CA HIS A 88 -27.39 4.21 -24.88
C HIS A 88 -26.09 3.76 -25.55
N ARG A 89 -25.01 4.54 -25.40
CA ARG A 89 -23.70 4.19 -25.94
C ARG A 89 -23.17 2.91 -25.31
N ALA A 90 -23.28 2.77 -23.98
CA ALA A 90 -22.84 1.59 -23.26
C ALA A 90 -23.66 0.35 -23.64
N ALA A 91 -24.99 0.49 -23.75
CA ALA A 91 -25.88 -0.58 -24.17
C ALA A 91 -25.57 -1.06 -25.59
N PHE A 92 -25.40 -0.12 -26.54
CA PHE A 92 -25.04 -0.41 -27.92
C PHE A 92 -23.68 -1.09 -28.04
N ALA A 93 -22.67 -0.57 -27.33
CA ALA A 93 -21.35 -1.17 -27.31
C ALA A 93 -21.36 -2.59 -26.73
N ALA A 94 -22.18 -2.86 -25.71
CA ALA A 94 -22.38 -4.19 -25.16
C ALA A 94 -23.10 -5.11 -26.17
N GLY A 95 -24.17 -4.64 -26.76
CA GLY A 95 -24.98 -5.41 -27.71
C GLY A 95 -24.23 -5.87 -28.96
N ARG A 96 -23.34 -5.00 -29.53
CA ARG A 96 -22.48 -5.37 -30.68
C ARG A 96 -21.60 -6.61 -30.40
N HIS A 97 -21.35 -6.93 -29.15
CA HIS A 97 -20.51 -8.04 -28.76
C HIS A 97 -21.28 -9.19 -28.07
N GLY A 98 -22.60 -9.21 -28.23
CA GLY A 98 -23.46 -10.27 -27.67
C GLY A 98 -23.50 -10.31 -26.14
N SER A 99 -23.16 -9.21 -25.47
CA SER A 99 -23.23 -9.09 -24.02
C SER A 99 -24.31 -8.07 -23.61
N THR A 100 -24.89 -8.29 -22.45
CA THR A 100 -25.87 -7.40 -21.85
C THR A 100 -25.33 -6.80 -20.56
N THR A 101 -25.67 -5.54 -20.32
CA THR A 101 -25.25 -4.80 -19.14
C THR A 101 -26.44 -4.19 -18.44
N MET A 102 -26.26 -3.65 -17.23
CA MET A 102 -27.32 -2.87 -16.59
C MET A 102 -27.77 -1.67 -17.44
N ASP A 103 -26.84 -1.05 -18.20
CA ASP A 103 -27.14 0.06 -19.09
C ASP A 103 -28.06 -0.39 -20.25
N THR A 104 -28.02 -1.68 -20.61
CA THR A 104 -28.95 -2.28 -21.58
C THR A 104 -30.38 -2.23 -21.09
N LEU A 105 -30.63 -2.60 -19.81
CA LEU A 105 -31.97 -2.56 -19.21
C LEU A 105 -32.51 -1.12 -19.17
N VAL A 106 -31.69 -0.18 -18.74
CA VAL A 106 -32.01 1.24 -18.70
C VAL A 106 -32.33 1.78 -20.09
N SER A 107 -31.43 1.50 -21.05
CA SER A 107 -31.62 1.95 -22.43
C SER A 107 -32.91 1.40 -23.06
N LEU A 108 -33.20 0.11 -22.84
CA LEU A 108 -34.44 -0.51 -23.28
C LEU A 108 -35.66 0.14 -22.61
N GLY A 109 -35.61 0.37 -21.30
CA GLY A 109 -36.72 1.02 -20.56
C GLY A 109 -37.00 2.44 -21.07
N VAL A 110 -35.96 3.26 -21.26
CA VAL A 110 -36.11 4.64 -21.78
C VAL A 110 -36.62 4.62 -23.22
N ILE A 111 -36.01 3.80 -24.10
CA ILE A 111 -36.42 3.71 -25.50
C ILE A 111 -37.86 3.20 -25.62
N SER A 112 -38.22 2.14 -24.92
CA SER A 112 -39.56 1.58 -24.95
C SER A 112 -40.59 2.59 -24.47
N SER A 113 -40.35 3.26 -23.33
CA SER A 113 -41.30 4.29 -22.78
C SER A 113 -41.43 5.47 -23.75
N THR A 114 -40.34 5.88 -24.38
CA THR A 114 -40.33 6.98 -25.37
C THR A 114 -41.08 6.60 -26.64
N LEU A 115 -40.86 5.41 -27.20
CA LEU A 115 -41.56 4.93 -28.40
C LEU A 115 -43.04 4.75 -28.14
N TRP A 116 -43.41 4.18 -27.00
CA TRP A 116 -44.82 4.08 -26.61
C TRP A 116 -45.45 5.46 -26.52
N SER A 117 -44.83 6.42 -25.90
CA SER A 117 -45.37 7.76 -25.70
C SER A 117 -45.54 8.50 -27.05
N TRP A 118 -44.63 8.32 -27.99
CA TRP A 118 -44.79 8.85 -29.33
C TRP A 118 -45.94 8.19 -30.09
N TRP A 119 -46.08 6.85 -29.97
CA TRP A 119 -47.24 6.12 -30.53
C TRP A 119 -48.55 6.59 -29.87
N ALA A 120 -48.64 6.74 -28.56
CA ALA A 120 -49.80 7.21 -27.86
C ALA A 120 -50.18 8.66 -28.29
N LEU A 121 -49.18 9.50 -28.47
CA LEU A 121 -49.35 10.90 -28.86
C LEU A 121 -49.88 11.02 -30.30
N LEU A 122 -49.33 10.23 -31.25
CA LEU A 122 -49.63 10.35 -32.70
C LEU A 122 -50.87 9.53 -33.08
N TRP A 123 -51.07 8.33 -32.55
CA TRP A 123 -52.13 7.39 -32.94
C TRP A 123 -53.00 6.92 -31.81
N GLY A 124 -52.56 6.99 -30.57
CA GLY A 124 -53.30 6.49 -29.38
C GLY A 124 -54.28 7.48 -28.78
N GLY A 125 -54.50 8.64 -29.42
CA GLY A 125 -55.47 9.66 -28.99
C GLY A 125 -54.98 10.60 -27.88
N ALA A 126 -53.75 10.39 -27.35
CA ALA A 126 -53.20 11.23 -26.28
C ALA A 126 -52.83 12.65 -26.79
N GLY A 127 -52.64 12.85 -28.11
CA GLY A 127 -52.29 14.13 -28.71
C GLY A 127 -53.43 15.08 -28.97
N MET A 128 -54.67 14.72 -28.61
CA MET A 128 -55.84 15.57 -28.78
C MET A 128 -55.75 16.84 -27.93
N LEU A 129 -56.03 17.99 -28.56
CA LEU A 129 -56.01 19.29 -27.90
C LEU A 129 -57.11 19.37 -26.82
N GLY A 130 -56.77 19.80 -25.61
CA GLY A 130 -57.66 19.90 -24.48
C GLY A 130 -57.86 18.63 -23.63
N MET A 131 -57.17 17.54 -24.00
CA MET A 131 -57.16 16.32 -23.16
C MET A 131 -56.49 16.60 -21.83
N ARG A 132 -57.06 16.09 -20.75
CA ARG A 132 -56.51 16.07 -19.41
C ARG A 132 -56.22 14.64 -18.98
N MET A 133 -55.02 14.38 -18.52
CA MET A 133 -54.61 13.10 -17.97
C MET A 133 -54.57 13.15 -16.42
N GLN A 134 -55.06 12.12 -15.78
CA GLN A 134 -54.80 11.84 -14.36
C GLN A 134 -53.81 10.66 -14.31
N MET A 135 -52.58 10.93 -13.93
CA MET A 135 -51.59 9.90 -13.78
C MET A 135 -51.92 8.98 -12.60
N SER A 136 -51.97 7.70 -12.87
CA SER A 136 -52.08 6.69 -11.83
C SER A 136 -50.68 6.15 -11.49
N LEU A 137 -50.29 6.28 -10.22
CA LEU A 137 -49.05 5.68 -9.71
C LEU A 137 -49.10 4.15 -9.71
N ILE A 138 -50.33 3.59 -9.73
CA ILE A 138 -50.57 2.15 -9.80
C ILE A 138 -51.16 1.81 -11.18
N PRO A 139 -50.36 1.14 -12.08
CA PRO A 139 -50.78 0.85 -13.45
C PRO A 139 -52.08 0.07 -13.57
N ARG A 140 -52.46 -0.71 -12.56
CA ARG A 140 -53.67 -1.54 -12.50
C ARG A 140 -54.97 -0.70 -12.43
N ALA A 141 -54.89 0.56 -12.07
CA ALA A 141 -56.00 1.48 -11.94
C ALA A 141 -56.20 2.40 -13.17
N ALA A 142 -55.52 2.12 -14.28
CA ALA A 142 -55.59 2.92 -15.51
C ALA A 142 -57.00 2.86 -16.10
N HIS A 143 -57.63 4.01 -16.35
CA HIS A 143 -58.99 4.14 -16.88
C HIS A 143 -59.02 3.83 -18.37
N ALA A 144 -60.07 3.10 -18.80
CA ALA A 144 -60.28 2.80 -20.21
C ALA A 144 -60.74 4.04 -20.96
N GLY A 145 -59.97 4.53 -21.90
CA GLY A 145 -60.41 5.60 -22.79
C GLY A 145 -59.38 6.02 -23.84
N HIS A 146 -58.17 6.34 -23.42
CA HIS A 146 -57.09 6.78 -24.31
C HIS A 146 -55.75 6.25 -23.80
N ALA A 147 -54.77 6.03 -24.75
CA ALA A 147 -53.45 5.60 -24.36
C ALA A 147 -52.72 6.73 -23.61
N GLU A 148 -52.14 6.40 -22.42
CA GLU A 148 -51.37 7.35 -21.63
C GLU A 148 -49.96 7.54 -22.16
N ILE A 149 -49.43 8.75 -22.07
CA ILE A 149 -48.01 9.03 -22.36
C ILE A 149 -47.16 8.75 -21.15
N TYR A 150 -45.87 8.35 -21.35
CA TYR A 150 -44.90 8.05 -20.31
C TYR A 150 -43.59 8.82 -20.53
N PHE A 151 -43.61 9.98 -21.20
CA PHE A 151 -42.42 10.80 -21.38
C PHE A 151 -41.81 11.25 -20.04
N GLU A 152 -42.65 11.60 -19.07
CA GLU A 152 -42.21 11.96 -17.72
C GLU A 152 -41.54 10.78 -17.03
N GLY A 153 -42.09 9.58 -17.20
CA GLY A 153 -41.49 8.34 -16.68
C GLY A 153 -40.09 8.10 -17.27
N ALA A 154 -39.95 8.22 -18.61
CA ALA A 154 -38.66 8.11 -19.31
C ALA A 154 -37.66 9.18 -18.81
N CYS A 155 -38.10 10.43 -18.68
CA CYS A 155 -37.28 11.52 -18.17
C CYS A 155 -36.82 11.27 -16.73
N MET A 156 -37.74 10.85 -15.85
CA MET A 156 -37.42 10.61 -14.45
C MET A 156 -36.50 9.41 -14.25
N ILE A 157 -36.61 8.36 -15.08
CA ILE A 157 -35.62 7.27 -15.11
C ILE A 157 -34.22 7.84 -15.34
N VAL A 158 -34.05 8.70 -16.38
CA VAL A 158 -32.77 9.31 -16.72
C VAL A 158 -32.28 10.22 -15.60
N VAL A 159 -33.14 11.08 -15.04
CA VAL A 159 -32.78 12.03 -13.98
C VAL A 159 -32.36 11.29 -12.70
N PHE A 160 -33.12 10.26 -12.26
CA PHE A 160 -32.75 9.48 -11.09
C PHE A 160 -31.46 8.72 -11.28
N LEU A 161 -31.25 8.13 -12.45
CA LEU A 161 -30.00 7.44 -12.78
C LEU A 161 -28.80 8.37 -12.85
N LEU A 162 -28.94 9.52 -13.52
CA LEU A 162 -27.88 10.53 -13.56
C LEU A 162 -27.55 11.03 -12.16
N THR A 163 -28.58 11.24 -11.30
CA THR A 163 -28.40 11.62 -9.89
C THR A 163 -27.63 10.55 -9.13
N GLY A 164 -28.06 9.30 -9.24
CA GLY A 164 -27.39 8.17 -8.58
C GLY A 164 -25.93 8.04 -9.02
N ARG A 165 -25.67 8.04 -10.34
CA ARG A 165 -24.32 7.96 -10.90
C ARG A 165 -23.44 9.18 -10.55
N TYR A 166 -24.01 10.37 -10.50
CA TYR A 166 -23.28 11.56 -10.06
C TYR A 166 -22.89 11.50 -8.58
N LEU A 167 -23.83 11.13 -7.71
CA LEU A 167 -23.55 10.98 -6.28
C LEU A 167 -22.51 9.88 -6.03
N GLU A 168 -22.60 8.79 -6.78
CA GLU A 168 -21.64 7.71 -6.80
C GLU A 168 -20.24 8.20 -7.21
N ALA A 169 -20.13 8.82 -8.37
CA ALA A 169 -18.85 9.34 -8.89
C ALA A 169 -18.23 10.36 -7.91
N ARG A 170 -19.07 11.23 -7.32
CA ARG A 170 -18.65 12.19 -6.30
C ARG A 170 -18.18 11.52 -5.00
N ALA A 171 -18.87 10.47 -4.56
CA ALA A 171 -18.49 9.72 -3.37
C ALA A 171 -17.17 8.95 -3.57
N ARG A 172 -16.99 8.32 -4.73
CA ARG A 172 -15.70 7.70 -5.11
C ARG A 172 -14.57 8.71 -5.14
N TYR A 173 -14.79 9.86 -5.77
CA TYR A 173 -13.79 10.93 -5.80
C TYR A 173 -13.39 11.37 -4.39
N ARG A 174 -14.37 11.58 -3.48
CA ARG A 174 -14.09 11.94 -2.08
C ARG A 174 -13.43 10.81 -1.27
N ALA A 175 -13.76 9.57 -1.55
CA ALA A 175 -13.13 8.44 -0.89
C ALA A 175 -11.65 8.29 -1.27
N GLY A 176 -11.27 8.64 -2.53
CA GLY A 176 -9.89 8.71 -2.98
C GLY A 176 -9.11 9.96 -2.52
N ASP A 177 -9.77 10.92 -1.85
CA ASP A 177 -9.10 12.15 -1.39
C ASP A 177 -8.03 11.87 -0.32
N ALA A 178 -8.21 10.86 0.52
CA ALA A 178 -7.22 10.48 1.53
C ALA A 178 -5.89 10.06 0.88
N LEU A 179 -5.93 9.23 -0.15
CA LEU A 179 -4.75 8.83 -0.90
C LEU A 179 -4.10 10.01 -1.63
N ARG A 180 -4.91 10.83 -2.31
CA ARG A 180 -4.40 12.03 -2.98
C ARG A 180 -3.80 13.04 -2.00
N SER A 181 -4.36 13.13 -0.80
CA SER A 181 -3.82 13.95 0.27
C SER A 181 -2.45 13.45 0.70
N LEU A 182 -2.29 12.14 0.92
CA LEU A 182 -0.99 11.53 1.23
C LEU A 182 0.05 11.83 0.14
N LEU A 183 -0.27 11.57 -1.13
CA LEU A 183 0.65 11.81 -2.25
C LEU A 183 1.02 13.29 -2.46
N ARG A 184 0.17 14.22 -2.01
CA ARG A 184 0.42 15.67 -2.09
C ARG A 184 1.15 16.22 -0.86
N MET A 185 1.42 15.41 0.15
CA MET A 185 2.06 15.85 1.39
C MET A 185 3.55 16.07 1.27
N GLY A 186 4.23 15.49 0.28
CA GLY A 186 5.64 15.73 0.01
C GLY A 186 5.98 17.22 -0.12
N ALA A 187 7.20 17.58 0.25
CA ALA A 187 7.73 18.92 0.02
C ALA A 187 7.77 19.20 -1.50
N LYS A 188 7.45 20.42 -1.89
CA LYS A 188 7.53 20.85 -3.30
C LYS A 188 8.92 21.39 -3.65
N GLU A 189 9.57 21.99 -2.68
CA GLU A 189 10.86 22.64 -2.78
C GLU A 189 11.79 22.11 -1.70
N ALA A 190 13.09 22.16 -1.95
CA ALA A 190 14.14 21.80 -1.03
C ALA A 190 15.23 22.87 -1.04
N THR A 191 15.85 23.11 0.09
CA THR A 191 17.03 23.99 0.17
C THR A 191 18.29 23.14 0.01
N LEU A 192 18.78 23.02 -1.23
CA LEU A 192 20.02 22.31 -1.54
C LEU A 192 21.21 23.07 -0.95
N VAL A 193 22.10 22.35 -0.28
CA VAL A 193 23.33 22.90 0.30
C VAL A 193 24.52 22.36 -0.48
N SER A 194 25.16 23.22 -1.22
CA SER A 194 26.43 22.92 -1.92
C SER A 194 27.60 23.37 -1.04
N VAL A 195 28.56 22.51 -0.87
CA VAL A 195 29.83 22.85 -0.13
C VAL A 195 30.95 22.99 -1.15
N ASP A 196 31.56 24.13 -1.24
CA ASP A 196 32.74 24.32 -2.09
C ASP A 196 33.93 23.49 -1.51
N PRO A 197 34.44 22.50 -2.25
CA PRO A 197 35.48 21.63 -1.75
C PRO A 197 36.82 22.35 -1.49
N ALA A 198 37.02 23.56 -2.06
CA ALA A 198 38.26 24.33 -1.90
C ALA A 198 38.19 25.31 -0.72
N THR A 199 37.05 25.90 -0.46
CA THR A 199 36.84 26.94 0.56
C THR A 199 36.05 26.45 1.79
N GLY A 200 35.32 25.35 1.67
CA GLY A 200 34.38 24.88 2.69
C GLY A 200 33.14 25.79 2.83
N GLU A 201 33.00 26.78 1.95
CA GLU A 201 31.86 27.70 1.98
C GLU A 201 30.56 26.97 1.57
N ARG A 202 29.50 27.18 2.34
CA ARG A 202 28.17 26.60 2.08
C ARG A 202 27.32 27.59 1.32
N THR A 203 26.80 27.15 0.18
CA THR A 203 25.86 27.92 -0.63
C THR A 203 24.51 27.21 -0.61
N GLU A 204 23.45 27.93 -0.21
CA GLU A 204 22.09 27.43 -0.20
C GLU A 204 21.35 27.87 -1.45
N THR A 205 20.68 26.93 -2.11
CA THR A 205 19.86 27.18 -3.31
C THR A 205 18.52 26.46 -3.18
N VAL A 206 17.42 27.19 -3.35
CA VAL A 206 16.08 26.57 -3.37
C VAL A 206 15.85 25.93 -4.72
N VAL A 207 15.57 24.64 -4.70
CA VAL A 207 15.34 23.82 -5.88
C VAL A 207 14.02 23.06 -5.75
N PRO A 208 13.38 22.63 -6.85
CA PRO A 208 12.27 21.69 -6.76
C PRO A 208 12.73 20.39 -6.06
N ALA A 209 11.96 19.86 -5.11
CA ALA A 209 12.30 18.62 -4.42
C ALA A 209 12.50 17.43 -5.40
N SER A 210 11.85 17.47 -6.57
CA SER A 210 12.00 16.47 -7.62
C SER A 210 13.36 16.51 -8.35
N SER A 211 14.17 17.54 -8.14
CA SER A 211 15.51 17.66 -8.75
C SER A 211 16.62 17.13 -7.85
N LEU A 212 16.32 16.78 -6.60
CA LEU A 212 17.30 16.18 -5.69
C LEU A 212 17.80 14.84 -6.22
N GLN A 213 19.08 14.58 -6.00
CA GLN A 213 19.74 13.32 -6.31
C GLN A 213 20.22 12.62 -5.04
N VAL A 214 20.44 11.32 -5.11
CA VAL A 214 21.00 10.56 -3.98
C VAL A 214 22.39 11.08 -3.68
N GLY A 215 22.65 11.40 -2.41
CA GLY A 215 23.89 12.00 -1.94
C GLY A 215 23.83 13.51 -1.75
N ASP A 216 22.86 14.21 -2.31
CA ASP A 216 22.68 15.65 -2.13
C ASP A 216 22.46 16.00 -0.67
N LEU A 217 23.04 17.15 -0.24
CA LEU A 217 22.81 17.72 1.07
C LEU A 217 21.70 18.78 0.98
N PHE A 218 20.70 18.68 1.84
CA PHE A 218 19.65 19.69 1.92
C PHE A 218 19.35 20.08 3.36
N ALA A 219 19.06 21.36 3.56
CA ALA A 219 18.70 21.91 4.85
C ALA A 219 17.18 21.78 5.07
N VAL A 220 16.81 21.50 6.33
CA VAL A 220 15.40 21.47 6.78
C VAL A 220 15.27 22.35 8.01
N ARG A 221 14.60 23.49 7.86
CA ARG A 221 14.41 24.47 8.93
C ARG A 221 13.17 24.14 9.77
N PRO A 222 13.04 24.73 10.98
CA PRO A 222 11.84 24.58 11.80
C PRO A 222 10.56 24.91 11.03
N GLY A 223 9.57 24.04 11.11
CA GLY A 223 8.30 24.13 10.38
C GLY A 223 8.34 23.66 8.92
N GLU A 224 9.51 23.36 8.37
CA GLU A 224 9.65 22.86 7.03
C GLU A 224 9.44 21.33 6.99
N LYS A 225 9.04 20.84 5.82
CA LYS A 225 8.95 19.42 5.55
C LYS A 225 10.28 18.88 5.05
N VAL A 226 10.64 17.71 5.52
CA VAL A 226 11.75 16.93 4.96
C VAL A 226 11.46 16.66 3.49
N ALA A 227 12.38 17.05 2.60
CA ALA A 227 12.14 17.04 1.15
C ALA A 227 12.09 15.62 0.57
N THR A 228 12.97 14.75 1.05
CA THR A 228 13.10 13.36 0.61
C THR A 228 13.66 12.52 1.75
N ASP A 229 13.71 11.19 1.58
CA ASP A 229 14.30 10.31 2.59
C ASP A 229 15.81 10.54 2.68
N GLY A 230 16.34 10.54 3.88
CA GLY A 230 17.76 10.84 4.10
C GLY A 230 18.25 10.44 5.47
N VAL A 231 19.54 10.78 5.71
CA VAL A 231 20.21 10.62 6.99
C VAL A 231 20.67 11.99 7.46
N ILE A 232 20.45 12.31 8.73
CA ILE A 232 20.89 13.56 9.34
C ILE A 232 22.41 13.57 9.43
N VAL A 233 23.04 14.60 8.86
CA VAL A 233 24.50 14.80 8.91
C VAL A 233 24.85 15.76 10.05
N GLU A 234 24.04 16.80 10.24
CA GLU A 234 24.26 17.82 11.27
C GLU A 234 22.92 18.32 11.82
N GLY A 235 22.95 18.75 13.07
CA GLY A 235 21.77 19.31 13.77
C GLY A 235 21.00 18.26 14.54
N SER A 236 20.16 18.72 15.46
CA SER A 236 19.22 17.89 16.22
C SER A 236 17.87 18.60 16.28
N SER A 237 16.80 17.82 16.27
CA SER A 237 15.43 18.34 16.33
C SER A 237 14.47 17.23 16.77
N ALA A 238 13.17 17.51 16.74
CA ALA A 238 12.13 16.48 16.75
C ALA A 238 11.32 16.58 15.46
N LEU A 239 10.94 15.43 14.91
CA LEU A 239 10.18 15.31 13.68
C LEU A 239 8.74 14.86 13.96
N ASP A 240 7.77 15.62 13.49
CA ASP A 240 6.38 15.20 13.48
C ASP A 240 6.17 14.21 12.33
N THR A 241 6.04 12.94 12.72
CA THR A 241 5.82 11.81 11.82
C THR A 241 4.34 11.45 11.70
N SER A 242 3.43 12.18 12.36
CA SER A 242 2.00 11.86 12.49
C SER A 242 1.29 11.62 11.16
N LEU A 243 1.74 12.26 10.10
CA LEU A 243 1.20 12.11 8.75
C LEU A 243 1.46 10.72 8.15
N LEU A 244 2.54 10.06 8.55
CA LEU A 244 2.96 8.75 8.04
C LEU A 244 2.61 7.62 9.00
N THR A 245 2.87 7.83 10.30
CA THR A 245 2.71 6.82 11.34
C THR A 245 1.34 6.87 12.04
N GLY A 246 0.69 8.05 12.03
CA GLY A 246 -0.53 8.30 12.79
C GLY A 246 -0.28 8.64 14.26
N GLU A 247 0.98 8.69 14.72
CA GLU A 247 1.37 9.03 16.08
C GLU A 247 1.52 10.55 16.22
N SER A 248 0.92 11.12 17.28
CA SER A 248 0.89 12.57 17.48
C SER A 248 2.11 13.12 18.21
N VAL A 249 2.97 12.26 18.75
CA VAL A 249 4.16 12.67 19.50
C VAL A 249 5.33 12.79 18.51
N PRO A 250 6.00 13.97 18.43
CA PRO A 250 7.19 14.10 17.60
C PRO A 250 8.32 13.18 18.09
N VAL A 251 9.09 12.66 17.15
CA VAL A 251 10.22 11.76 17.41
C VAL A 251 11.51 12.56 17.38
N ASP A 252 12.32 12.43 18.43
CA ASP A 252 13.64 13.07 18.48
C ASP A 252 14.54 12.52 17.38
N ALA A 253 15.34 13.40 16.78
CA ALA A 253 16.19 13.12 15.64
C ALA A 253 17.55 13.82 15.79
N ALA A 254 18.63 13.03 15.65
CA ALA A 254 20.02 13.44 15.85
C ALA A 254 20.89 13.01 14.66
N PRO A 255 22.16 13.47 14.57
CA PRO A 255 23.07 13.04 13.51
C PRO A 255 23.26 11.54 13.46
N GLY A 256 23.11 10.94 12.28
CA GLY A 256 23.11 9.50 12.04
C GLY A 256 21.72 8.87 11.94
N ASP A 257 20.67 9.54 12.41
CA ASP A 257 19.31 9.03 12.30
C ASP A 257 18.75 9.19 10.90
N THR A 258 17.89 8.25 10.51
CA THR A 258 17.18 8.29 9.24
C THR A 258 15.93 9.14 9.34
N VAL A 259 15.68 9.96 8.32
CA VAL A 259 14.48 10.79 8.21
C VAL A 259 13.68 10.44 6.96
N THR A 260 12.36 10.48 7.09
CA THR A 260 11.45 10.16 5.99
C THR A 260 10.89 11.44 5.37
N GLY A 261 10.85 11.49 4.06
CA GLY A 261 10.24 12.59 3.31
C GLY A 261 8.79 12.85 3.73
N ALA A 262 8.38 14.12 3.73
CA ALA A 262 7.08 14.65 4.17
C ALA A 262 6.85 14.75 5.68
N THR A 263 7.74 14.25 6.55
CA THR A 263 7.71 14.56 7.98
C THR A 263 8.01 16.05 8.21
N VAL A 264 7.53 16.62 9.31
CA VAL A 264 7.67 18.04 9.58
C VAL A 264 8.68 18.25 10.69
N ASN A 265 9.70 19.06 10.42
CA ASN A 265 10.69 19.46 11.40
C ASN A 265 10.09 20.45 12.41
N THR A 266 10.23 20.22 13.72
CA THR A 266 9.53 21.01 14.73
C THR A 266 10.33 22.22 15.23
N TRP A 267 11.59 22.07 15.67
CA TRP A 267 12.29 23.18 16.34
C TRP A 267 13.74 23.40 15.91
N GLY A 268 14.52 22.38 15.63
CA GLY A 268 15.94 22.50 15.26
C GLY A 268 16.14 22.71 13.76
N SER A 269 17.34 23.02 13.32
CA SER A 269 17.74 23.01 11.91
C SER A 269 18.53 21.76 11.63
N LEU A 270 18.15 21.03 10.60
CA LEU A 270 18.77 19.77 10.20
C LEU A 270 19.47 19.92 8.86
N LEU A 271 20.67 19.35 8.72
CA LEU A 271 21.32 19.10 7.43
C LEU A 271 21.19 17.61 7.14
N VAL A 272 20.52 17.28 6.06
CA VAL A 272 20.17 15.92 5.70
C VAL A 272 20.84 15.55 4.38
N ARG A 273 21.40 14.33 4.31
CA ARG A 273 21.90 13.73 3.06
C ARG A 273 20.82 12.84 2.47
N ALA A 274 20.40 13.10 1.25
CA ALA A 274 19.42 12.31 0.54
C ALA A 274 19.90 10.87 0.31
N THR A 275 19.10 9.88 0.72
CA THR A 275 19.37 8.45 0.52
C THR A 275 18.45 7.83 -0.52
N ARG A 276 17.21 8.32 -0.62
CA ARG A 276 16.22 7.87 -1.62
C ARG A 276 15.53 9.10 -2.20
N VAL A 277 15.29 9.11 -3.51
CA VAL A 277 14.68 10.25 -4.22
C VAL A 277 13.58 9.78 -5.17
N GLY A 278 12.65 10.66 -5.52
CA GLY A 278 11.63 10.41 -6.55
C GLY A 278 10.72 9.22 -6.24
N SER A 279 10.70 8.22 -7.12
CA SER A 279 9.86 7.02 -7.01
C SER A 279 10.28 6.08 -5.87
N ASP A 280 11.49 6.20 -5.38
CA ASP A 280 12.08 5.26 -4.42
C ASP A 280 11.91 5.72 -2.97
N THR A 281 11.36 6.93 -2.77
CA THR A 281 11.04 7.44 -1.43
C THR A 281 9.97 6.58 -0.75
N THR A 282 10.05 6.50 0.57
CA THR A 282 9.05 5.81 1.41
C THR A 282 7.64 6.31 1.12
N LEU A 283 7.45 7.63 0.96
CA LEU A 283 6.15 8.21 0.62
C LEU A 283 5.63 7.72 -0.76
N ALA A 284 6.51 7.63 -1.77
CA ALA A 284 6.14 7.13 -3.09
C ALA A 284 5.83 5.63 -3.07
N GLN A 285 6.55 4.85 -2.28
CA GLN A 285 6.29 3.41 -2.05
C GLN A 285 4.93 3.20 -1.38
N ILE A 286 4.62 3.95 -0.31
CA ILE A 286 3.30 3.96 0.34
C ILE A 286 2.21 4.26 -0.69
N GLY A 287 2.42 5.29 -1.52
CA GLY A 287 1.48 5.67 -2.58
C GLY A 287 1.23 4.56 -3.59
N ARG A 288 2.28 3.85 -4.03
CA ARG A 288 2.16 2.69 -4.92
C ARG A 288 1.41 1.54 -4.26
N MET A 289 1.78 1.14 -3.04
CA MET A 289 1.09 0.07 -2.31
C MET A 289 -0.40 0.34 -2.15
N VAL A 290 -0.79 1.58 -1.79
CA VAL A 290 -2.20 1.94 -1.66
C VAL A 290 -2.90 1.96 -3.03
N ALA A 291 -2.25 2.41 -4.09
CA ALA A 291 -2.80 2.37 -5.45
C ALA A 291 -3.00 0.93 -5.94
N GLU A 292 -2.04 0.06 -5.70
CA GLU A 292 -2.11 -1.36 -6.00
C GLU A 292 -3.20 -2.07 -5.19
N ALA A 293 -3.33 -1.77 -3.89
CA ALA A 293 -4.41 -2.28 -3.06
C ALA A 293 -5.79 -1.95 -3.63
N GLN A 294 -5.93 -0.80 -4.27
CA GLN A 294 -7.17 -0.37 -4.89
C GLN A 294 -7.40 -0.97 -6.29
N ALA A 295 -6.35 -1.43 -6.97
CA ALA A 295 -6.43 -2.02 -8.29
C ALA A 295 -6.94 -3.48 -8.27
N GLY A 296 -6.62 -4.26 -7.25
CA GLY A 296 -7.04 -5.65 -7.10
C GLY A 296 -8.54 -5.83 -6.82
N LYS A 297 -9.09 -7.00 -7.17
CA LYS A 297 -10.48 -7.37 -6.90
C LYS A 297 -10.58 -8.42 -5.81
N ALA A 298 -11.35 -8.14 -4.78
CA ALA A 298 -11.70 -9.14 -3.80
C ALA A 298 -12.55 -10.28 -4.40
N PRO A 299 -12.43 -11.52 -3.91
CA PRO A 299 -13.25 -12.66 -4.37
C PRO A 299 -14.75 -12.40 -4.35
N VAL A 300 -15.23 -11.71 -3.33
CA VAL A 300 -16.65 -11.32 -3.21
C VAL A 300 -17.08 -10.38 -4.35
N GLN A 301 -16.19 -9.54 -4.87
CA GLN A 301 -16.46 -8.67 -6.01
C GLN A 301 -16.54 -9.50 -7.31
N ARG A 302 -15.64 -10.47 -7.50
CA ARG A 302 -15.67 -11.39 -8.63
C ARG A 302 -17.01 -12.16 -8.68
N LEU A 303 -17.48 -12.63 -7.52
CA LEU A 303 -18.79 -13.31 -7.40
C LEU A 303 -19.95 -12.37 -7.77
N ALA A 304 -19.96 -11.15 -7.29
CA ALA A 304 -21.00 -10.17 -7.61
C ALA A 304 -21.03 -9.85 -9.12
N ASP A 305 -19.88 -9.79 -9.77
CA ASP A 305 -19.75 -9.58 -11.21
C ASP A 305 -20.29 -10.78 -12.02
N GLN A 306 -20.04 -12.01 -11.58
CA GLN A 306 -20.58 -13.21 -12.21
C GLN A 306 -22.10 -13.25 -12.12
N ILE A 307 -22.66 -13.01 -10.93
CA ILE A 307 -24.10 -12.98 -10.72
C ILE A 307 -24.75 -11.93 -11.64
N SER A 308 -24.20 -10.72 -11.72
CA SER A 308 -24.75 -9.66 -12.56
C SER A 308 -24.81 -10.06 -14.05
N GLY A 309 -23.85 -10.84 -14.53
CA GLY A 309 -23.80 -11.28 -15.94
C GLY A 309 -24.87 -12.24 -16.36
N VAL A 310 -25.35 -13.05 -15.42
CA VAL A 310 -26.44 -14.01 -15.66
C VAL A 310 -27.79 -13.32 -15.39
N PHE A 311 -27.83 -12.40 -14.47
CA PHE A 311 -29.04 -11.76 -13.99
C PHE A 311 -29.73 -10.91 -15.09
N VAL A 312 -28.98 -10.12 -15.86
CA VAL A 312 -29.57 -9.24 -16.89
C VAL A 312 -30.34 -9.98 -17.97
N PRO A 313 -29.82 -11.07 -18.59
CA PRO A 313 -30.62 -11.88 -19.51
C PRO A 313 -31.90 -12.45 -18.88
N ILE A 314 -31.82 -12.91 -17.62
CA ILE A 314 -32.98 -13.45 -16.91
C ILE A 314 -34.05 -12.36 -16.75
N VAL A 315 -33.68 -11.16 -16.38
CA VAL A 315 -34.60 -10.03 -16.23
C VAL A 315 -35.29 -9.68 -17.54
N ILE A 316 -34.58 -9.68 -18.66
CA ILE A 316 -35.18 -9.45 -19.99
C ILE A 316 -36.24 -10.53 -20.27
N ILE A 317 -35.93 -11.80 -20.01
CA ILE A 317 -36.88 -12.90 -20.18
C ILE A 317 -38.10 -12.70 -19.27
N VAL A 318 -37.90 -12.38 -17.99
CA VAL A 318 -39.00 -12.14 -17.02
C VAL A 318 -39.87 -10.96 -17.47
N SER A 319 -39.28 -9.89 -17.99
CA SER A 319 -40.01 -8.76 -18.54
C SER A 319 -40.87 -9.15 -19.74
N LEU A 320 -40.32 -9.96 -20.69
CA LEU A 320 -41.10 -10.47 -21.82
C LEU A 320 -42.24 -11.43 -21.39
N LEU A 321 -41.93 -12.29 -20.42
CA LEU A 321 -42.96 -13.17 -19.83
C LEU A 321 -44.05 -12.38 -19.09
N THR A 322 -43.67 -11.27 -18.44
CA THR A 322 -44.65 -10.38 -17.78
C THR A 322 -45.52 -9.71 -18.82
N LEU A 323 -44.95 -9.21 -19.93
CA LEU A 323 -45.71 -8.65 -21.03
C LEU A 323 -46.68 -9.68 -21.60
N GLY A 324 -46.21 -10.85 -21.96
CA GLY A 324 -47.01 -11.94 -22.52
C GLY A 324 -48.09 -12.43 -21.54
N GLY A 325 -47.74 -12.62 -20.27
CA GLY A 325 -48.68 -13.07 -19.23
C GLY A 325 -49.85 -12.10 -19.01
N TRP A 326 -49.61 -10.80 -18.97
CA TRP A 326 -50.63 -9.76 -18.89
C TRP A 326 -51.55 -9.75 -20.12
N LEU A 327 -51.00 -9.89 -21.33
CA LEU A 327 -51.80 -9.95 -22.57
C LEU A 327 -52.67 -11.19 -22.63
N LEU A 328 -52.14 -12.36 -22.24
CA LEU A 328 -52.86 -13.64 -22.21
C LEU A 328 -53.94 -13.63 -21.13
N ALA A 329 -53.70 -12.93 -20.01
CA ALA A 329 -54.72 -12.76 -18.94
C ALA A 329 -55.82 -11.74 -19.26
N GLY A 330 -55.83 -11.17 -20.49
CA GLY A 330 -56.83 -10.20 -20.91
C GLY A 330 -56.60 -8.78 -20.35
N GLY A 331 -55.40 -8.50 -19.85
CA GLY A 331 -54.97 -7.15 -19.40
C GLY A 331 -54.85 -6.18 -20.60
N SER A 332 -55.02 -4.88 -20.33
CA SER A 332 -54.75 -3.88 -21.38
C SER A 332 -53.29 -3.88 -21.84
N VAL A 333 -53.06 -3.61 -23.13
CA VAL A 333 -51.73 -3.50 -23.71
C VAL A 333 -50.87 -2.49 -22.95
N GLN A 334 -51.48 -1.42 -22.49
CA GLN A 334 -50.86 -0.39 -21.67
C GLN A 334 -50.36 -0.93 -20.29
N ALA A 335 -51.22 -1.67 -19.57
CA ALA A 335 -50.84 -2.24 -18.27
C ALA A 335 -49.73 -3.30 -18.43
N ALA A 336 -49.84 -4.17 -19.46
CA ALA A 336 -48.85 -5.15 -19.80
C ALA A 336 -47.50 -4.54 -20.08
N PHE A 337 -47.49 -3.50 -20.90
CA PHE A 337 -46.28 -2.75 -21.26
C PHE A 337 -45.64 -2.06 -20.04
N THR A 338 -46.46 -1.37 -19.26
CA THR A 338 -45.98 -0.66 -18.05
C THR A 338 -45.38 -1.60 -17.03
N ALA A 339 -46.01 -2.77 -16.79
CA ALA A 339 -45.48 -3.80 -15.90
C ALA A 339 -44.13 -4.36 -16.41
N ALA A 340 -44.05 -4.64 -17.70
CA ALA A 340 -42.82 -5.14 -18.30
C ALA A 340 -41.66 -4.13 -18.21
N VAL A 341 -41.93 -2.84 -18.49
CA VAL A 341 -40.94 -1.78 -18.35
C VAL A 341 -40.53 -1.58 -16.87
N ALA A 342 -41.49 -1.64 -15.94
CA ALA A 342 -41.19 -1.56 -14.51
C ALA A 342 -40.26 -2.69 -14.06
N VAL A 343 -40.46 -3.92 -14.55
CA VAL A 343 -39.55 -5.05 -14.30
C VAL A 343 -38.13 -4.77 -14.83
N LEU A 344 -37.98 -4.24 -16.05
CA LEU A 344 -36.67 -3.90 -16.62
C LEU A 344 -35.92 -2.86 -15.77
N VAL A 345 -36.64 -1.87 -15.29
CA VAL A 345 -36.05 -0.76 -14.53
C VAL A 345 -35.70 -1.18 -13.10
N VAL A 346 -36.65 -1.83 -12.37
CA VAL A 346 -36.45 -2.15 -10.96
C VAL A 346 -35.39 -3.22 -10.76
N ALA A 347 -35.27 -4.13 -11.69
CA ALA A 347 -34.30 -5.23 -11.61
C ALA A 347 -32.86 -4.82 -11.92
N CYS A 348 -32.60 -3.52 -12.18
CA CYS A 348 -31.22 -3.06 -12.37
C CYS A 348 -30.41 -3.20 -11.07
N PRO A 349 -29.36 -4.05 -11.01
CA PRO A 349 -28.56 -4.25 -9.80
C PRO A 349 -27.48 -3.17 -9.66
N CYS A 350 -27.83 -1.89 -9.87
CA CYS A 350 -26.91 -0.77 -9.91
C CYS A 350 -26.11 -0.65 -8.59
N ALA A 351 -26.76 -0.86 -7.44
CA ALA A 351 -26.12 -0.82 -6.13
C ALA A 351 -25.12 -1.95 -5.89
N LEU A 352 -25.31 -3.10 -6.57
CA LEU A 352 -24.42 -4.26 -6.43
C LEU A 352 -23.01 -3.97 -6.92
N GLY A 353 -22.87 -3.28 -8.07
CA GLY A 353 -21.57 -2.90 -8.61
C GLY A 353 -20.78 -1.91 -7.74
N LEU A 354 -21.46 -1.28 -6.76
CA LEU A 354 -20.90 -0.29 -5.84
C LEU A 354 -20.61 -0.84 -4.45
N ALA A 355 -21.31 -1.90 -4.08
CA ALA A 355 -21.34 -2.42 -2.71
C ALA A 355 -19.94 -2.74 -2.17
N THR A 356 -19.11 -3.37 -2.99
CA THR A 356 -17.76 -3.80 -2.62
C THR A 356 -16.70 -2.72 -2.86
N PRO A 357 -16.56 -2.12 -4.07
CA PRO A 357 -15.47 -1.18 -4.32
C PRO A 357 -15.49 0.06 -3.43
N THR A 358 -16.69 0.59 -3.14
CA THR A 358 -16.81 1.79 -2.29
C THR A 358 -16.41 1.49 -0.85
N ALA A 359 -16.82 0.35 -0.31
CA ALA A 359 -16.47 -0.05 1.06
C ALA A 359 -14.95 -0.34 1.19
N ILE A 360 -14.35 -1.03 0.20
CA ILE A 360 -12.91 -1.26 0.16
C ILE A 360 -12.15 0.06 0.10
N LEU A 361 -12.52 0.95 -0.80
CA LEU A 361 -11.86 2.25 -0.96
C LEU A 361 -11.89 3.10 0.32
N VAL A 362 -13.03 3.12 1.02
CA VAL A 362 -13.16 3.87 2.28
C VAL A 362 -12.43 3.15 3.41
N GLY A 363 -12.51 1.81 3.47
CA GLY A 363 -11.88 0.99 4.50
C GLY A 363 -10.36 1.01 4.40
N SER A 364 -9.79 0.80 3.21
CA SER A 364 -8.34 0.88 2.98
C SER A 364 -7.80 2.30 3.18
N GLY A 365 -8.54 3.32 2.74
CA GLY A 365 -8.19 4.72 3.00
C GLY A 365 -8.19 5.05 4.49
N ARG A 366 -9.09 4.46 5.28
CA ARG A 366 -9.08 4.62 6.74
C ARG A 366 -7.93 3.86 7.39
N ALA A 367 -7.64 2.64 6.95
CA ALA A 367 -6.49 1.87 7.41
C ALA A 367 -5.17 2.65 7.18
N SER A 368 -5.00 3.21 5.99
CA SER A 368 -3.83 4.03 5.65
C SER A 368 -3.67 5.26 6.55
N GLN A 369 -4.79 5.95 6.90
CA GLN A 369 -4.76 7.05 7.86
C GLN A 369 -4.37 6.64 9.28
N LEU A 370 -4.49 5.36 9.61
CA LEU A 370 -4.08 4.77 10.89
C LEU A 370 -2.68 4.16 10.81
N GLY A 371 -1.89 4.48 9.77
CA GLY A 371 -0.57 3.92 9.56
C GLY A 371 -0.57 2.44 9.16
N ILE A 372 -1.68 1.90 8.68
CA ILE A 372 -1.81 0.49 8.27
C ILE A 372 -1.91 0.43 6.75
N LEU A 373 -0.89 -0.09 6.10
CA LEU A 373 -0.86 -0.29 4.65
C LEU A 373 -1.32 -1.70 4.29
N ILE A 374 -2.24 -1.80 3.35
CA ILE A 374 -2.82 -3.06 2.88
C ILE A 374 -2.44 -3.24 1.41
N LYS A 375 -1.78 -4.32 1.06
CA LYS A 375 -1.23 -4.56 -0.28
C LYS A 375 -2.29 -4.83 -1.34
N ASN A 376 -3.38 -5.52 -0.98
CA ASN A 376 -4.48 -5.79 -1.90
C ASN A 376 -5.83 -5.95 -1.18
N ALA A 377 -6.93 -5.87 -1.94
CA ALA A 377 -8.28 -5.95 -1.41
C ALA A 377 -8.66 -7.37 -0.89
N GLU A 378 -7.98 -8.40 -1.35
CA GLU A 378 -8.20 -9.80 -0.96
C GLU A 378 -7.83 -10.03 0.51
N ILE A 379 -6.80 -9.33 0.99
CA ILE A 379 -6.33 -9.37 2.37
C ILE A 379 -7.44 -9.02 3.38
N LEU A 380 -8.31 -8.08 3.02
CA LEU A 380 -9.47 -7.74 3.87
C LEU A 380 -10.39 -8.94 4.10
N GLU A 381 -10.50 -9.84 3.11
CA GLU A 381 -11.34 -11.04 3.21
C GLU A 381 -10.63 -12.15 4.01
N GLN A 382 -9.33 -12.36 3.77
CA GLN A 382 -8.49 -13.32 4.49
C GLN A 382 -8.42 -13.01 5.98
N THR A 383 -8.32 -11.74 6.34
CA THR A 383 -8.24 -11.25 7.73
C THR A 383 -9.41 -11.72 8.62
N ARG A 384 -10.56 -12.06 8.02
CA ARG A 384 -11.72 -12.54 8.78
C ARG A 384 -11.49 -13.89 9.44
N SER A 385 -10.81 -14.79 8.75
CA SER A 385 -10.64 -16.18 9.15
C SER A 385 -9.49 -16.43 10.11
N ILE A 386 -8.66 -15.40 10.39
CA ILE A 386 -7.52 -15.50 11.28
C ILE A 386 -7.98 -15.89 12.69
N ASP A 387 -7.44 -16.99 13.17
CA ASP A 387 -7.65 -17.54 14.52
C ASP A 387 -6.37 -17.59 15.36
N THR A 388 -5.21 -17.57 14.71
CA THR A 388 -3.89 -17.68 15.33
C THR A 388 -2.96 -16.59 14.82
N MET A 389 -2.20 -15.95 15.71
CA MET A 389 -1.19 -14.95 15.36
C MET A 389 0.16 -15.32 15.95
N LEU A 390 1.10 -15.63 15.08
CA LEU A 390 2.51 -15.80 15.42
C LEU A 390 3.18 -14.42 15.49
N LEU A 391 3.84 -14.17 16.60
CA LEU A 391 4.51 -12.90 16.86
C LEU A 391 6.01 -13.16 17.00
N ASP A 392 6.81 -12.57 16.15
CA ASP A 392 8.25 -12.54 16.41
C ASP A 392 8.54 -11.76 17.69
N LYS A 393 9.63 -12.08 18.38
CA LYS A 393 10.02 -11.39 19.60
C LYS A 393 10.66 -10.05 19.28
N THR A 394 11.81 -10.10 18.59
CA THR A 394 12.72 -8.96 18.43
C THR A 394 12.16 -7.96 17.43
N GLY A 395 12.14 -6.66 17.80
CA GLY A 395 11.59 -5.61 16.93
C GLY A 395 10.06 -5.61 16.81
N THR A 396 9.39 -6.72 17.15
CA THR A 396 7.93 -6.89 17.07
C THR A 396 7.26 -6.74 18.43
N VAL A 397 7.45 -7.68 19.34
CA VAL A 397 6.95 -7.61 20.74
C VAL A 397 7.86 -6.72 21.59
N THR A 398 9.15 -6.74 21.30
CA THR A 398 10.19 -5.93 21.94
C THR A 398 10.60 -4.77 21.02
N THR A 399 11.38 -3.84 21.55
CA THR A 399 11.88 -2.68 20.77
C THR A 399 12.92 -3.06 19.73
N GLY A 400 13.60 -4.22 19.89
CA GLY A 400 14.77 -4.61 19.10
C GLY A 400 16.03 -3.83 19.49
N VAL A 401 15.92 -2.93 20.45
CA VAL A 401 17.03 -2.15 20.99
C VAL A 401 17.40 -2.73 22.34
N MET A 402 18.64 -3.23 22.44
CA MET A 402 19.16 -3.70 23.69
C MET A 402 19.51 -2.53 24.61
N SER A 403 19.25 -2.68 25.91
CA SER A 403 19.65 -1.76 26.97
C SER A 403 20.51 -2.46 28.03
N LEU A 404 21.42 -1.72 28.66
CA LEU A 404 22.22 -2.21 29.77
C LEU A 404 21.33 -2.30 31.02
N GLU A 405 21.11 -3.52 31.52
CA GLU A 405 20.28 -3.78 32.69
C GLU A 405 21.09 -3.66 33.99
N SER A 406 22.24 -4.32 34.06
CA SER A 406 23.09 -4.31 35.24
C SER A 406 24.55 -4.61 34.91
N VAL A 407 25.42 -4.26 35.85
CA VAL A 407 26.85 -4.55 35.81
C VAL A 407 27.22 -5.24 37.11
N ALA A 408 27.62 -6.49 37.05
CA ALA A 408 28.09 -7.24 38.19
C ALA A 408 29.63 -7.24 38.22
N VAL A 409 30.24 -6.71 39.23
CA VAL A 409 31.71 -6.58 39.37
C VAL A 409 32.29 -7.77 40.14
N ALA A 410 33.45 -8.25 39.70
CA ALA A 410 34.17 -9.30 40.42
C ALA A 410 34.61 -8.77 41.79
N PRO A 411 34.31 -9.45 42.91
CA PRO A 411 34.90 -9.11 44.20
C PRO A 411 36.40 -9.28 44.10
N GLY A 412 37.19 -8.30 44.58
CA GLY A 412 38.62 -8.17 44.37
C GLY A 412 39.38 -9.47 44.58
N ALA A 413 39.77 -10.12 43.50
CA ALA A 413 40.60 -11.30 43.50
C ALA A 413 42.06 -10.89 43.49
N GLY A 414 42.76 -11.16 44.58
CA GLY A 414 44.20 -11.25 44.72
C GLY A 414 45.06 -10.21 43.96
N GLY A 415 45.18 -8.97 44.47
CA GLY A 415 46.27 -8.09 44.14
C GLY A 415 46.03 -7.07 43.01
N SER A 416 44.85 -7.02 42.42
CA SER A 416 44.47 -5.93 41.51
C SER A 416 43.71 -4.83 42.25
N PRO A 417 43.86 -3.55 41.88
CA PRO A 417 43.05 -2.47 42.42
C PRO A 417 41.55 -2.83 42.21
N GLU A 418 40.76 -2.63 43.27
CA GLU A 418 39.32 -2.83 43.23
C GLU A 418 38.72 -1.94 42.10
N VAL A 419 38.32 -2.60 41.01
CA VAL A 419 37.69 -1.90 39.86
C VAL A 419 36.20 -1.75 40.26
N ASP A 420 35.75 -0.52 40.43
CA ASP A 420 34.34 -0.22 40.67
C ASP A 420 33.47 -0.39 39.42
N GLU A 421 32.16 -0.45 39.61
CA GLU A 421 31.19 -0.63 38.55
C GLU A 421 31.36 0.43 37.42
N ALA A 422 31.56 1.68 37.80
CA ALA A 422 31.70 2.78 36.84
C ALA A 422 32.96 2.64 35.96
N SER A 423 34.08 2.24 36.58
CA SER A 423 35.34 2.02 35.87
C SER A 423 35.29 0.80 34.96
N ALA A 424 34.68 -0.29 35.42
CA ALA A 424 34.50 -1.49 34.60
C ALA A 424 33.61 -1.20 33.36
N LEU A 425 32.50 -0.50 33.60
CA LEU A 425 31.60 -0.10 32.51
C LEU A 425 32.27 0.88 31.52
N SER A 426 33.00 1.88 32.01
CA SER A 426 33.73 2.84 31.19
C SER A 426 34.76 2.14 30.29
N LEU A 427 35.53 1.18 30.83
CA LEU A 427 36.52 0.41 30.05
C LEU A 427 35.84 -0.45 28.99
N ALA A 428 34.80 -1.17 29.34
CA ALA A 428 34.05 -2.00 28.39
C ALA A 428 33.43 -1.14 27.29
N ALA A 429 32.76 -0.04 27.66
CA ALA A 429 32.14 0.90 26.74
C ALA A 429 33.17 1.57 25.81
N SER A 430 34.38 1.84 26.28
CA SER A 430 35.45 2.41 25.45
C SER A 430 35.80 1.51 24.27
N VAL A 431 35.94 0.20 24.51
CA VAL A 431 36.25 -0.77 23.45
C VAL A 431 35.04 -1.05 22.59
N GLU A 432 33.86 -1.19 23.18
CA GLU A 432 32.61 -1.45 22.47
C GLU A 432 32.14 -0.23 21.62
N SER A 433 32.65 0.97 21.90
CA SER A 433 32.34 2.16 21.09
C SER A 433 32.82 2.06 19.64
N LEU A 434 33.72 1.12 19.35
CA LEU A 434 34.23 0.81 18.02
C LEU A 434 33.49 -0.36 17.34
N SER A 435 32.52 -0.95 18.02
CA SER A 435 31.72 -2.06 17.52
C SER A 435 30.29 -1.60 17.16
N GLU A 436 29.77 -2.07 16.04
CA GLU A 436 28.38 -1.79 15.62
C GLU A 436 27.37 -2.81 16.17
N HIS A 437 27.82 -3.78 16.97
CA HIS A 437 26.97 -4.82 17.48
C HIS A 437 25.89 -4.27 18.44
N PRO A 438 24.63 -4.78 18.46
CA PRO A 438 23.57 -4.29 19.36
C PRO A 438 23.95 -4.31 20.85
N VAL A 439 24.71 -5.32 21.30
CA VAL A 439 25.25 -5.39 22.66
C VAL A 439 26.22 -4.26 22.96
N ALA A 440 27.07 -3.93 21.98
CA ALA A 440 28.02 -2.83 22.07
C ALA A 440 27.31 -1.48 22.24
N ARG A 441 26.30 -1.25 21.43
CA ARG A 441 25.47 -0.04 21.55
C ARG A 441 24.77 0.07 22.90
N ALA A 442 24.26 -1.05 23.43
CA ALA A 442 23.64 -1.06 24.75
C ALA A 442 24.64 -0.70 25.87
N ILE A 443 25.87 -1.21 25.79
CA ILE A 443 26.92 -0.95 26.77
C ILE A 443 27.38 0.51 26.67
N THR A 444 27.58 1.03 25.48
CA THR A 444 28.02 2.42 25.25
C THR A 444 26.94 3.43 25.66
N SER A 445 25.67 3.16 25.30
CA SER A 445 24.54 3.98 25.74
C SER A 445 24.40 3.95 27.26
N GLY A 446 24.49 2.77 27.88
CA GLY A 446 24.39 2.63 29.34
C GLY A 446 25.52 3.31 30.09
N ALA A 447 26.70 3.48 29.51
CA ALA A 447 27.80 4.28 30.03
C ALA A 447 27.51 5.79 29.87
N ALA A 448 27.00 6.21 28.72
CA ALA A 448 26.63 7.60 28.46
C ALA A 448 25.50 8.07 29.39
N ASP A 449 24.45 7.26 29.59
CA ASP A 449 23.33 7.55 30.51
C ASP A 449 23.78 7.77 31.96
N ARG A 450 24.89 7.13 32.34
CA ARG A 450 25.52 7.27 33.67
C ARG A 450 26.56 8.38 33.73
N GLY A 451 26.74 9.15 32.60
CA GLY A 451 27.67 10.24 32.49
C GLY A 451 29.14 9.83 32.54
N LEU A 452 29.46 8.60 32.17
CA LEU A 452 30.83 8.09 32.19
C LEU A 452 31.60 8.55 30.94
N SER A 453 32.87 8.93 31.12
CA SER A 453 33.76 9.27 30.01
C SER A 453 34.42 8.02 29.43
N LEU A 454 34.49 7.92 28.11
CA LEU A 454 35.18 6.82 27.42
C LEU A 454 36.66 7.11 27.31
N GLU A 455 37.51 6.08 27.47
CA GLU A 455 38.95 6.15 27.27
C GLU A 455 39.32 5.98 25.82
N PRO A 456 40.35 6.67 25.30
CA PRO A 456 40.85 6.45 23.94
C PRO A 456 41.35 5.02 23.72
N VAL A 457 40.90 4.37 22.64
CA VAL A 457 41.32 3.04 22.22
C VAL A 457 42.31 3.18 21.06
N THR A 458 43.51 2.69 21.23
CA THR A 458 44.62 2.85 20.25
C THR A 458 44.70 1.72 19.24
N ALA A 459 44.21 0.53 19.56
CA ALA A 459 44.10 -0.61 18.66
C ALA A 459 42.84 -1.41 18.97
N PHE A 460 42.21 -1.99 17.94
CA PHE A 460 40.94 -2.71 18.07
C PHE A 460 40.90 -3.96 17.20
N ALA A 461 40.33 -5.03 17.71
CA ALA A 461 40.02 -6.23 16.95
C ALA A 461 38.65 -6.77 17.32
N ASN A 462 37.87 -7.15 16.32
CA ASN A 462 36.55 -7.81 16.48
C ASN A 462 36.68 -9.29 16.08
N GLN A 463 36.26 -10.19 16.98
CA GLN A 463 36.14 -11.61 16.72
C GLN A 463 34.66 -11.96 16.53
N PRO A 464 34.17 -12.14 15.28
CA PRO A 464 32.75 -12.34 15.02
C PRO A 464 32.11 -13.45 15.84
N GLY A 465 31.00 -13.12 16.54
CA GLY A 465 30.26 -14.06 17.36
C GLY A 465 30.89 -14.43 18.73
N LEU A 466 32.08 -13.91 19.03
CA LEU A 466 32.80 -14.20 20.27
C LEU A 466 33.01 -12.99 21.17
N GLY A 467 33.52 -11.87 20.61
CA GLY A 467 33.78 -10.67 21.41
C GLY A 467 34.71 -9.68 20.72
N VAL A 468 35.13 -8.65 21.43
CA VAL A 468 36.01 -7.57 20.98
C VAL A 468 37.20 -7.42 21.92
N VAL A 469 38.33 -6.90 21.36
CA VAL A 469 39.53 -6.56 22.12
C VAL A 469 39.97 -5.16 21.73
N GLY A 470 40.32 -4.34 22.71
CA GLY A 470 40.90 -3.01 22.47
C GLY A 470 42.02 -2.67 23.43
N LEU A 471 42.98 -1.85 22.98
CA LEU A 471 44.07 -1.33 23.80
C LEU A 471 43.72 0.05 24.35
N THR A 472 43.63 0.17 25.67
CA THR A 472 43.45 1.43 26.37
C THR A 472 44.72 1.82 27.14
N ALA A 473 44.73 3.00 27.78
CA ALA A 473 45.83 3.43 28.64
C ALA A 473 46.06 2.48 29.85
N LYS A 474 45.05 1.70 30.23
CA LYS A 474 45.12 0.73 31.34
C LYS A 474 45.53 -0.67 30.89
N GLY A 475 45.79 -0.88 29.62
CA GLY A 475 46.13 -2.17 29.02
C GLY A 475 45.13 -2.70 28.03
N GLY A 476 45.18 -3.97 27.72
CA GLY A 476 44.18 -4.63 26.86
C GLY A 476 42.88 -4.87 27.59
N VAL A 477 41.76 -4.48 26.97
CA VAL A 477 40.40 -4.75 27.45
C VAL A 477 39.71 -5.70 26.47
N LEU A 478 39.19 -6.79 27.01
CA LEU A 478 38.46 -7.79 26.23
C LEU A 478 37.00 -7.79 26.70
N VAL A 479 36.07 -7.79 25.77
CA VAL A 479 34.63 -7.91 26.10
C VAL A 479 34.02 -9.00 25.21
N GLY A 480 33.43 -10.02 25.84
CA GLY A 480 32.88 -11.13 25.04
C GLY A 480 32.30 -12.25 25.87
N ARG A 481 32.06 -13.38 25.22
CA ARG A 481 31.50 -14.58 25.87
C ARG A 481 32.48 -15.17 26.89
N PRO A 482 31.98 -15.62 28.07
CA PRO A 482 32.84 -16.25 29.09
C PRO A 482 33.67 -17.42 28.55
N SER A 483 33.10 -18.26 27.69
CA SER A 483 33.76 -19.41 27.08
C SER A 483 34.94 -19.02 26.19
N TRP A 484 34.80 -17.91 25.45
CA TRP A 484 35.86 -17.39 24.62
C TRP A 484 37.00 -16.80 25.45
N LEU A 485 36.69 -15.99 26.46
CA LEU A 485 37.69 -15.45 27.39
C LEU A 485 38.47 -16.57 28.09
N ALA A 486 37.77 -17.61 28.55
CA ALA A 486 38.42 -18.77 29.13
C ALA A 486 39.33 -19.52 28.13
N SER A 487 38.97 -19.62 26.85
CA SER A 487 39.79 -20.23 25.81
C SER A 487 41.08 -19.43 25.52
N LEU A 488 41.07 -18.13 25.77
CA LEU A 488 42.26 -17.27 25.68
C LEU A 488 43.13 -17.33 26.94
N GLY A 489 42.70 -18.04 27.99
CA GLY A 489 43.45 -18.16 29.26
C GLY A 489 43.12 -17.07 30.28
N VAL A 490 42.09 -16.25 30.03
CA VAL A 490 41.61 -15.23 30.97
C VAL A 490 40.90 -15.91 32.18
N ASP A 491 41.28 -15.53 33.39
CA ASP A 491 40.65 -16.02 34.60
C ASP A 491 39.28 -15.35 34.80
N VAL A 492 38.18 -16.14 34.80
CA VAL A 492 36.81 -15.69 35.03
C VAL A 492 36.32 -16.17 36.36
N PRO A 493 36.19 -15.31 37.38
CA PRO A 493 35.71 -15.67 38.69
C PRO A 493 34.35 -16.36 38.68
N ALA A 494 34.15 -17.34 39.55
CA ALA A 494 32.88 -18.06 39.65
C ALA A 494 31.67 -17.14 39.90
N SER A 495 31.85 -16.07 40.67
CA SER A 495 30.81 -15.05 40.92
C SER A 495 30.28 -14.38 39.64
N LEU A 496 31.17 -14.10 38.65
CA LEU A 496 30.75 -13.55 37.38
C LEU A 496 30.06 -14.60 36.50
N LEU A 497 30.52 -15.85 36.55
CA LEU A 497 29.86 -16.95 35.85
C LEU A 497 28.46 -17.23 36.41
N ASP A 498 28.29 -17.07 37.75
CA ASP A 498 26.96 -17.17 38.39
C ASP A 498 26.05 -16.04 37.93
N ALA A 499 26.56 -14.79 37.90
CA ALA A 499 25.81 -13.64 37.41
C ALA A 499 25.40 -13.79 35.90
N VAL A 500 26.32 -14.32 35.06
CA VAL A 500 26.00 -14.65 33.68
C VAL A 500 24.90 -15.70 33.59
N ARG A 501 24.99 -16.78 34.35
CA ARG A 501 23.98 -17.85 34.37
C ARG A 501 22.62 -17.36 34.86
N GLU A 502 22.59 -16.51 35.88
CA GLU A 502 21.36 -15.90 36.38
C GLU A 502 20.71 -14.98 35.35
N ALA A 503 21.52 -14.16 34.66
CA ALA A 503 21.06 -13.30 33.58
C ALA A 503 20.49 -14.12 32.41
N GLU A 504 21.21 -15.16 31.95
CA GLU A 504 20.76 -16.06 30.90
C GLU A 504 19.48 -16.84 31.28
N ALA A 505 19.38 -17.27 32.56
CA ALA A 505 18.18 -17.93 33.09
C ALA A 505 16.96 -16.98 33.12
N SER A 506 17.18 -15.68 33.31
CA SER A 506 16.14 -14.66 33.24
C SER A 506 15.89 -14.13 31.84
N GLY A 507 16.60 -14.65 30.81
CA GLY A 507 16.41 -14.29 29.43
C GLY A 507 17.14 -13.02 28.99
N ALA A 508 18.10 -12.53 29.74
CA ALA A 508 19.03 -11.50 29.32
C ALA A 508 20.23 -12.10 28.59
N SER A 509 20.95 -11.28 27.87
CA SER A 509 22.27 -11.63 27.33
C SER A 509 23.35 -11.03 28.22
N ALA A 510 24.40 -11.81 28.53
CA ALA A 510 25.49 -11.31 29.35
C ALA A 510 26.83 -11.49 28.61
N VAL A 511 27.66 -10.47 28.67
CA VAL A 511 29.06 -10.51 28.23
C VAL A 511 29.97 -10.18 29.40
N VAL A 512 31.19 -10.69 29.36
CA VAL A 512 32.17 -10.44 30.40
C VAL A 512 33.26 -9.52 29.89
N ALA A 513 33.58 -8.50 30.68
CA ALA A 513 34.72 -7.62 30.45
C ALA A 513 35.92 -8.10 31.26
N ALA A 514 37.07 -8.15 30.63
CA ALA A 514 38.34 -8.55 31.25
C ALA A 514 39.44 -7.54 30.97
N LEU A 515 40.37 -7.38 31.92
CA LEU A 515 41.54 -6.56 31.81
C LEU A 515 42.78 -7.42 31.66
N ALA A 516 43.59 -7.14 30.68
CA ALA A 516 44.87 -7.81 30.36
C ALA A 516 45.98 -6.78 30.25
N PRO A 517 46.61 -6.38 31.33
CA PRO A 517 47.58 -5.27 31.38
C PRO A 517 48.80 -5.49 30.46
N GLU A 518 49.24 -6.74 30.23
CA GLU A 518 50.41 -7.05 29.44
C GLU A 518 50.15 -7.05 27.93
N LEU A 519 48.92 -7.05 27.50
CA LEU A 519 48.58 -7.04 26.05
C LEU A 519 49.10 -5.78 25.33
N GLY A 520 49.24 -4.67 26.07
CA GLY A 520 49.80 -3.42 25.54
C GLY A 520 51.33 -3.43 25.37
N SER A 521 52.07 -4.26 26.12
CA SER A 521 53.53 -4.33 26.07
C SER A 521 54.02 -5.20 24.87
N ALA A 522 53.21 -6.16 24.41
CA ALA A 522 53.57 -7.09 23.35
C ALA A 522 53.38 -6.51 21.93
N ALA A 523 52.61 -5.42 21.77
CA ALA A 523 52.32 -4.82 20.46
C ALA A 523 53.47 -4.01 19.85
N SER A 524 54.60 -3.82 20.59
CA SER A 524 55.77 -3.06 20.07
C SER A 524 56.82 -3.86 19.32
N SER A 525 56.63 -5.16 19.16
CA SER A 525 57.65 -6.00 18.52
C SER A 525 57.00 -7.05 17.60
N SER A 526 56.70 -6.74 16.39
CA SER A 526 56.99 -7.45 15.13
C SER A 526 56.02 -7.09 13.99
N PRO A 527 56.48 -6.69 12.83
CA PRO A 527 55.66 -6.61 11.63
C PRO A 527 55.85 -7.88 10.81
N ALA A 528 54.97 -8.81 10.86
CA ALA A 528 54.89 -9.85 9.84
C ALA A 528 53.41 -10.09 9.48
N ALA A 529 53.04 -9.43 8.37
CA ALA A 529 51.78 -9.62 7.74
C ALA A 529 51.68 -11.01 7.09
N VAL A 530 50.63 -11.75 7.40
CA VAL A 530 50.12 -12.74 6.47
C VAL A 530 48.62 -12.43 6.29
N ALA A 531 48.33 -11.89 5.12
CA ALA A 531 46.96 -11.67 4.68
C ALA A 531 46.29 -13.04 4.41
N ALA A 532 45.44 -13.49 5.25
CA ALA A 532 44.48 -14.55 4.95
C ALA A 532 43.23 -13.93 4.34
N THR A 533 43.09 -14.05 3.03
CA THR A 533 41.84 -13.77 2.31
C THR A 533 40.71 -14.64 2.86
N PRO A 534 39.58 -14.06 3.20
CA PRO A 534 38.41 -14.85 3.58
C PRO A 534 37.89 -15.58 2.34
N LYS A 535 37.86 -16.91 2.43
CA LYS A 535 37.26 -17.78 1.42
C LYS A 535 35.78 -17.47 1.37
N ALA A 536 35.34 -16.89 0.26
CA ALA A 536 33.93 -16.66 0.00
C ALA A 536 33.17 -17.99 0.17
N ALA A 537 32.15 -17.99 0.99
CA ALA A 537 31.20 -19.09 1.11
C ALA A 537 30.54 -19.28 -0.27
N ALA A 538 30.51 -20.51 -0.74
CA ALA A 538 29.85 -20.85 -1.99
C ALA A 538 28.34 -20.51 -1.89
N PRO A 539 27.73 -20.00 -2.98
CA PRO A 539 26.32 -19.69 -2.98
C PRO A 539 25.52 -21.00 -2.82
N VAL A 540 24.64 -20.99 -1.85
CA VAL A 540 23.64 -22.05 -1.67
C VAL A 540 22.76 -22.05 -2.90
N ALA A 541 22.72 -23.15 -3.62
CA ALA A 541 21.83 -23.36 -4.76
C ALA A 541 20.38 -23.29 -4.27
N LEU A 542 19.66 -22.27 -4.74
CA LEU A 542 18.21 -22.18 -4.61
C LEU A 542 17.55 -23.33 -5.42
N PRO A 543 16.44 -23.91 -4.96
CA PRO A 543 15.71 -24.91 -5.74
C PRO A 543 15.29 -24.31 -7.08
N GLY A 544 15.36 -25.13 -8.13
CA GLY A 544 15.12 -24.74 -9.50
C GLY A 544 13.73 -24.10 -9.72
N PRO A 545 13.56 -23.34 -10.80
CA PRO A 545 12.38 -22.53 -11.03
C PRO A 545 11.14 -23.43 -11.19
N ASP A 546 10.20 -23.27 -10.28
CA ASP A 546 8.82 -23.69 -10.52
C ASP A 546 8.26 -22.83 -11.66
N ALA A 547 7.66 -23.49 -12.65
CA ALA A 547 7.29 -22.91 -13.94
C ALA A 547 6.18 -21.83 -13.93
N ASP A 548 5.82 -21.31 -12.78
CA ASP A 548 4.69 -20.37 -12.61
C ASP A 548 5.05 -19.03 -11.94
N LEU A 549 6.31 -18.65 -11.84
CA LEU A 549 6.67 -17.33 -11.33
C LEU A 549 6.37 -16.22 -12.36
N PRO A 550 5.70 -15.12 -11.97
CA PRO A 550 5.41 -14.04 -12.89
C PRO A 550 6.70 -13.35 -13.36
N LEU A 551 6.84 -13.15 -14.67
CA LEU A 551 7.95 -12.43 -15.30
C LEU A 551 7.85 -10.92 -15.03
N ALA A 552 6.63 -10.38 -15.04
CA ALA A 552 6.38 -8.98 -14.77
C ALA A 552 4.94 -8.75 -14.25
N THR A 553 4.77 -7.69 -13.49
CA THR A 553 3.45 -7.17 -13.12
C THR A 553 3.33 -5.72 -13.61
N LEU A 554 2.24 -5.43 -14.32
CA LEU A 554 1.97 -4.10 -14.88
C LEU A 554 0.67 -3.53 -14.29
N THR A 555 0.62 -2.22 -14.22
CA THR A 555 -0.62 -1.48 -13.98
C THR A 555 -0.96 -0.66 -15.22
N MET A 556 -2.19 -0.80 -15.70
CA MET A 556 -2.72 -0.09 -16.86
C MET A 556 -3.92 0.75 -16.44
N SER A 557 -3.98 2.01 -16.83
CA SER A 557 -5.20 2.81 -16.77
C SER A 557 -6.15 2.39 -17.89
N VAL A 558 -7.44 2.16 -17.57
CA VAL A 558 -8.44 1.71 -18.53
C VAL A 558 -9.65 2.64 -18.50
N GLY A 559 -9.64 3.63 -19.39
CA GLY A 559 -10.72 4.61 -19.50
C GLY A 559 -11.94 4.12 -20.30
N GLY A 560 -13.12 4.65 -19.98
CA GLY A 560 -14.38 4.37 -20.69
C GLY A 560 -15.17 3.16 -20.18
N MET A 561 -14.77 2.55 -19.07
CA MET A 561 -15.55 1.52 -18.41
C MET A 561 -16.67 2.14 -17.56
N THR A 562 -17.89 1.59 -17.67
CA THR A 562 -19.06 2.09 -16.94
C THR A 562 -19.72 1.04 -16.04
N CYS A 563 -19.38 -0.22 -16.20
CA CYS A 563 -20.03 -1.31 -15.47
C CYS A 563 -19.17 -2.59 -15.42
N ALA A 564 -19.56 -3.53 -14.56
CA ALA A 564 -18.91 -4.80 -14.37
C ALA A 564 -18.75 -5.65 -15.65
N SER A 565 -19.68 -5.51 -16.63
CA SER A 565 -19.55 -6.21 -17.90
C SER A 565 -18.45 -5.64 -18.79
N CYS A 566 -18.17 -4.33 -18.69
CA CYS A 566 -17.05 -3.69 -19.34
C CYS A 566 -15.74 -4.27 -18.82
N VAL A 567 -15.63 -4.37 -17.51
CA VAL A 567 -14.49 -4.96 -16.80
C VAL A 567 -14.21 -6.37 -17.30
N ARG A 568 -15.20 -7.28 -17.27
CA ARG A 568 -15.04 -8.66 -17.76
C ARG A 568 -14.65 -8.75 -19.22
N ARG A 569 -15.02 -7.76 -20.02
CA ARG A 569 -14.62 -7.72 -21.43
C ARG A 569 -13.13 -7.45 -21.56
N VAL A 570 -12.61 -6.48 -20.82
CA VAL A 570 -11.18 -6.16 -20.82
C VAL A 570 -10.39 -7.36 -20.30
N GLU A 571 -10.79 -7.93 -19.15
CA GLU A 571 -10.17 -9.12 -18.58
C GLU A 571 -10.13 -10.30 -19.56
N ARG A 572 -11.26 -10.60 -20.21
CA ARG A 572 -11.35 -11.68 -21.17
C ARG A 572 -10.50 -11.44 -22.41
N LYS A 573 -10.33 -10.19 -22.84
CA LYS A 573 -9.53 -9.87 -24.01
C LYS A 573 -8.04 -9.95 -23.71
N LEU A 574 -7.60 -9.43 -22.59
CA LEU A 574 -6.23 -9.57 -22.12
C LEU A 574 -5.88 -11.01 -21.79
N GLY A 575 -6.76 -11.75 -21.10
CA GLY A 575 -6.57 -13.16 -20.78
C GLY A 575 -6.66 -14.13 -21.97
N LYS A 576 -6.81 -13.64 -23.22
CA LYS A 576 -6.63 -14.44 -24.43
C LYS A 576 -5.19 -14.47 -24.93
N LEU A 577 -4.37 -13.57 -24.44
CA LEU A 577 -2.93 -13.61 -24.69
C LEU A 577 -2.31 -14.70 -23.82
N ASP A 578 -1.34 -15.40 -24.37
CA ASP A 578 -0.70 -16.49 -23.67
C ASP A 578 0.12 -15.95 -22.48
N GLY A 579 -0.03 -16.59 -21.31
CA GLY A 579 0.66 -16.15 -20.10
C GLY A 579 0.23 -14.79 -19.53
N VAL A 580 -0.93 -14.26 -19.93
CA VAL A 580 -1.46 -12.97 -19.42
C VAL A 580 -2.63 -13.21 -18.49
N LYS A 581 -2.49 -12.79 -17.23
CA LYS A 581 -3.58 -12.71 -16.25
C LYS A 581 -3.88 -11.24 -15.94
N ALA A 582 -5.10 -10.81 -16.20
CA ALA A 582 -5.52 -9.43 -15.98
C ALA A 582 -6.67 -9.34 -14.97
N GLU A 583 -6.55 -8.45 -14.01
CA GLU A 583 -7.58 -8.07 -13.04
C GLU A 583 -7.91 -6.60 -13.24
N VAL A 584 -9.14 -6.31 -13.63
CA VAL A 584 -9.57 -4.96 -13.97
C VAL A 584 -10.51 -4.42 -12.92
N ASN A 585 -10.23 -3.22 -12.42
CA ASN A 585 -11.03 -2.56 -11.40
C ASN A 585 -11.79 -1.37 -11.97
N LEU A 586 -13.12 -1.42 -11.87
CA LEU A 586 -13.99 -0.34 -12.34
C LEU A 586 -13.86 0.93 -11.48
N ALA A 587 -13.59 0.79 -10.18
CA ALA A 587 -13.58 1.91 -9.26
C ALA A 587 -12.36 2.81 -9.42
N THR A 588 -11.23 2.21 -9.76
CA THR A 588 -9.97 2.91 -9.99
C THR A 588 -9.69 3.15 -11.47
N GLU A 589 -10.54 2.63 -12.36
CA GLU A 589 -10.35 2.66 -13.82
C GLU A 589 -8.98 2.11 -14.24
N SER A 590 -8.53 1.03 -13.55
CA SER A 590 -7.22 0.41 -13.78
C SER A 590 -7.30 -1.09 -13.96
N ALA A 591 -6.28 -1.65 -14.60
CA ALA A 591 -6.06 -3.09 -14.73
C ALA A 591 -4.68 -3.43 -14.15
N ARG A 592 -4.62 -4.50 -13.33
CA ARG A 592 -3.38 -5.18 -12.96
C ARG A 592 -3.19 -6.34 -13.94
N ILE A 593 -2.04 -6.42 -14.55
CA ILE A 593 -1.70 -7.44 -15.54
C ILE A 593 -0.46 -8.18 -15.04
N THR A 594 -0.59 -9.47 -14.84
CA THR A 594 0.52 -10.36 -14.46
C THR A 594 0.93 -11.15 -15.69
N LEU A 595 2.20 -11.12 -16.03
CA LEU A 595 2.76 -11.80 -17.19
C LEU A 595 3.59 -13.00 -16.74
N THR A 596 3.33 -14.17 -17.32
CA THR A 596 4.18 -15.37 -17.26
C THR A 596 4.88 -15.66 -18.60
N SER A 597 4.56 -14.86 -19.63
CA SER A 597 5.25 -14.82 -20.93
C SER A 597 5.53 -13.37 -21.34
N PRO A 598 6.56 -13.11 -22.16
CA PRO A 598 6.94 -11.75 -22.53
C PRO A 598 5.93 -11.12 -23.49
N HIS A 599 5.42 -9.92 -23.14
CA HIS A 599 4.55 -9.09 -23.96
C HIS A 599 5.00 -7.65 -23.90
N THR A 600 4.84 -6.90 -25.01
CA THR A 600 5.15 -5.47 -25.06
C THR A 600 3.99 -4.64 -24.55
N ASP A 601 4.28 -3.44 -24.10
CA ASP A 601 3.27 -2.51 -23.58
C ASP A 601 2.28 -2.11 -24.67
N GLU A 602 2.76 -1.87 -25.90
CA GLU A 602 1.92 -1.53 -27.07
C GLU A 602 0.94 -2.65 -27.44
N GLU A 603 1.35 -3.91 -27.32
CA GLU A 603 0.50 -5.06 -27.57
C GLU A 603 -0.67 -5.13 -26.59
N LEU A 604 -0.38 -4.95 -25.29
CA LEU A 604 -1.39 -4.97 -24.23
C LEU A 604 -2.36 -3.79 -24.35
N GLU A 605 -1.87 -2.59 -24.65
CA GLU A 605 -2.69 -1.40 -24.91
C GLU A 605 -3.57 -1.57 -26.16
N ALA A 606 -3.01 -2.12 -27.24
CA ALA A 606 -3.75 -2.37 -28.46
C ALA A 606 -4.94 -3.31 -28.24
N VAL A 607 -4.80 -4.34 -27.41
CA VAL A 607 -5.88 -5.29 -27.07
C VAL A 607 -7.02 -4.61 -26.33
N VAL A 608 -6.71 -3.69 -25.39
CA VAL A 608 -7.70 -2.91 -24.65
C VAL A 608 -8.38 -1.89 -25.56
N ASN A 609 -7.62 -1.22 -26.41
CA ASN A 609 -8.13 -0.25 -27.40
C ASN A 609 -9.03 -0.94 -28.42
N ALA A 610 -8.68 -2.13 -28.89
CA ALA A 610 -9.51 -2.94 -29.80
C ALA A 610 -10.79 -3.47 -29.12
N ALA A 611 -10.82 -3.55 -27.79
CA ALA A 611 -12.03 -3.87 -27.03
C ALA A 611 -12.99 -2.68 -26.87
N GLY A 612 -12.62 -1.49 -27.36
CA GLY A 612 -13.44 -0.26 -27.31
C GLY A 612 -13.24 0.59 -26.05
N TYR A 613 -12.12 0.42 -25.35
CA TYR A 613 -11.71 1.18 -24.17
C TYR A 613 -10.37 1.88 -24.46
N THR A 614 -9.95 2.78 -23.58
CA THR A 614 -8.64 3.42 -23.68
C THR A 614 -7.72 2.79 -22.65
N GLY A 615 -6.70 2.03 -23.09
CA GLY A 615 -5.68 1.44 -22.24
C GLY A 615 -4.39 2.24 -22.34
N THR A 616 -3.76 2.54 -21.17
CA THR A 616 -2.42 3.16 -21.09
C THR A 616 -1.68 2.56 -19.92
N ILE A 617 -0.50 1.98 -20.13
CA ILE A 617 0.32 1.41 -19.07
C ILE A 617 0.92 2.53 -18.25
N THR A 618 0.75 2.45 -16.94
CA THR A 618 1.18 3.47 -15.97
C THR A 618 2.40 3.03 -15.15
N SER A 619 2.59 1.72 -14.99
CA SER A 619 3.77 1.16 -14.34
C SER A 619 4.03 -0.27 -14.78
N ARG A 620 5.31 -0.66 -14.83
CA ARG A 620 5.79 -2.02 -15.09
C ARG A 620 6.83 -2.37 -14.03
N SER A 621 6.64 -3.47 -13.34
CA SER A 621 7.59 -4.05 -12.39
C SER A 621 8.00 -5.41 -12.92
N GLU A 622 9.27 -5.59 -13.23
CA GLU A 622 9.83 -6.88 -13.65
C GLU A 622 10.26 -7.65 -12.42
N ALA A 623 10.01 -8.96 -12.40
CA ALA A 623 10.54 -9.81 -11.36
C ALA A 623 12.06 -9.83 -11.48
N ALA A 624 12.77 -9.58 -10.36
CA ALA A 624 14.24 -9.59 -10.33
C ALA A 624 14.74 -10.96 -10.77
N THR A 625 15.20 -11.07 -12.00
CA THR A 625 15.95 -12.22 -12.46
C THR A 625 17.34 -12.15 -11.84
N ALA A 626 17.76 -13.22 -11.17
CA ALA A 626 19.09 -13.36 -10.58
C ALA A 626 20.17 -13.58 -11.65
N ASP A 627 20.21 -12.73 -12.68
CA ASP A 627 21.31 -12.66 -13.63
C ASP A 627 21.41 -11.23 -14.17
N GLY A 628 22.18 -10.42 -13.46
CA GLY A 628 22.55 -9.08 -13.87
C GLY A 628 23.79 -9.11 -14.76
N ALA A 629 23.63 -9.24 -16.06
CA ALA A 629 24.62 -8.78 -17.02
C ALA A 629 23.88 -8.07 -18.18
N PRO A 630 24.22 -6.82 -18.52
CA PRO A 630 23.64 -6.16 -19.67
C PRO A 630 24.20 -6.77 -20.95
N ALA A 631 23.35 -7.38 -21.73
CA ALA A 631 23.65 -7.78 -23.10
C ALA A 631 23.68 -6.54 -23.98
N SER A 632 24.84 -5.98 -24.25
CA SER A 632 25.05 -5.10 -25.39
C SER A 632 25.56 -5.95 -26.55
N GLY A 633 24.70 -6.26 -27.49
CA GLY A 633 25.10 -6.69 -28.82
C GLY A 633 25.46 -5.47 -29.65
N ASP A 634 26.73 -5.39 -30.10
CA ASP A 634 27.02 -5.27 -31.50
C ASP A 634 28.49 -5.55 -31.79
N SER A 635 28.67 -6.38 -32.79
CA SER A 635 29.95 -6.79 -33.34
C SER A 635 30.59 -5.70 -34.20
N ALA A 636 31.82 -5.34 -33.92
CA ALA A 636 32.78 -4.95 -34.98
C ALA A 636 34.21 -5.18 -34.54
N THR A 637 34.87 -5.91 -35.35
CA THR A 637 36.29 -6.30 -35.42
C THR A 637 37.25 -5.12 -35.42
N GLY A 638 38.39 -5.29 -34.75
CA GLY A 638 39.66 -4.76 -35.22
C GLY A 638 40.50 -3.99 -34.24
N ASP A 639 41.57 -4.61 -33.93
CA ASP A 639 42.95 -4.12 -33.84
C ASP A 639 43.52 -3.60 -32.52
N THR A 640 44.62 -4.21 -32.24
CA THR A 640 45.68 -4.02 -31.25
C THR A 640 46.07 -2.57 -30.94
N GLY A 641 46.25 -2.28 -29.65
CA GLY A 641 46.98 -1.09 -29.24
C GLY A 641 46.91 -0.82 -27.74
N THR A 642 47.84 -1.37 -26.98
CA THR A 642 48.13 -0.92 -25.62
C THR A 642 48.58 0.54 -25.62
N PRO A 643 48.10 1.39 -24.76
CA PRO A 643 48.99 2.26 -24.00
C PRO A 643 48.66 2.36 -22.51
N THR A 644 49.68 2.15 -21.76
CA THR A 644 50.12 2.69 -20.48
C THR A 644 49.27 3.80 -19.83
N GLN A 645 48.94 3.57 -18.57
CA GLN A 645 48.42 4.57 -17.63
C GLN A 645 49.35 5.76 -17.45
N PRO A 646 48.80 6.92 -17.05
CA PRO A 646 49.39 7.61 -15.91
C PRO A 646 48.36 7.78 -14.78
N GLY A 647 48.78 7.40 -13.59
CA GLY A 647 48.07 7.60 -12.35
C GLY A 647 47.89 9.08 -12.02
N THR A 648 46.70 9.37 -11.52
CA THR A 648 46.48 10.61 -10.78
C THR A 648 45.89 10.21 -9.42
N THR A 649 46.78 10.23 -8.45
CA THR A 649 46.47 10.21 -7.02
C THR A 649 45.76 11.53 -6.70
N LEU A 650 44.46 11.48 -6.39
CA LEU A 650 43.82 12.58 -5.69
C LEU A 650 43.87 12.26 -4.20
N GLY A 651 44.55 13.13 -3.48
CA GLY A 651 44.78 13.06 -2.05
C GLY A 651 43.47 13.09 -1.26
N ALA A 652 43.31 12.10 -0.43
CA ALA A 652 42.40 12.11 0.67
C ALA A 652 42.91 13.09 1.72
N GLY A 653 42.15 14.15 1.97
CA GLY A 653 42.39 15.04 3.10
C GLY A 653 42.19 14.24 4.41
N GLU A 654 43.28 14.18 5.15
CA GLU A 654 43.35 13.62 6.48
C GLU A 654 42.38 14.34 7.43
N ARG A 655 41.35 13.62 7.84
CA ARG A 655 40.74 13.90 9.15
C ARG A 655 41.61 13.16 10.16
N GLU A 656 42.23 13.91 11.05
CA GLU A 656 42.80 13.39 12.30
C GLU A 656 41.67 12.91 13.21
N GLY A 657 41.15 11.71 12.92
CA GLY A 657 40.51 10.82 13.86
C GLY A 657 41.45 9.62 13.95
N ALA A 658 42.00 9.40 15.13
CA ALA A 658 42.95 8.30 15.37
C ALA A 658 42.35 6.99 14.88
N THR A 659 42.82 6.51 13.71
CA THR A 659 42.51 5.17 13.21
C THR A 659 43.18 4.17 14.15
N ALA A 660 42.41 3.46 14.95
CA ALA A 660 42.89 2.36 15.78
C ALA A 660 43.57 1.34 14.84
N SER A 661 44.83 1.02 15.10
CA SER A 661 45.59 0.02 14.34
C SER A 661 44.93 -1.34 14.52
N SER A 662 44.91 -2.19 13.48
CA SER A 662 44.37 -3.56 13.60
C SER A 662 45.22 -4.37 14.60
N LEU A 663 44.55 -4.90 15.63
CA LEU A 663 45.18 -5.73 16.66
C LEU A 663 45.05 -7.21 16.28
N VAL A 664 46.16 -7.94 16.36
CA VAL A 664 46.11 -9.42 16.27
C VAL A 664 45.88 -9.99 17.66
N ILE A 665 44.81 -10.76 17.82
CA ILE A 665 44.49 -11.38 19.11
C ILE A 665 45.43 -12.58 19.33
N PRO A 666 46.22 -12.59 20.43
CA PRO A 666 47.09 -13.72 20.75
C PRO A 666 46.32 -14.98 21.08
N GLU A 667 46.88 -16.15 20.87
CA GLU A 667 46.29 -17.44 21.26
C GLU A 667 46.13 -17.58 22.77
N ARG A 668 46.89 -16.86 23.59
CA ARG A 668 46.80 -16.81 25.02
C ARG A 668 47.00 -15.40 25.56
N VAL A 669 46.15 -15.02 26.51
CA VAL A 669 46.14 -13.71 27.15
C VAL A 669 46.17 -13.88 28.67
N GLU A 670 47.19 -13.34 29.33
CA GLU A 670 47.17 -13.28 30.79
C GLU A 670 46.31 -12.09 31.23
N GLY A 671 45.13 -12.36 31.80
CA GLY A 671 44.14 -11.36 32.21
C GLY A 671 43.13 -11.91 33.20
N SER A 672 42.40 -11.00 33.80
CA SER A 672 41.34 -11.35 34.75
C SER A 672 40.05 -10.63 34.36
N ALA A 673 38.94 -11.34 34.43
CA ALA A 673 37.62 -10.76 34.23
C ALA A 673 37.27 -9.82 35.40
N ILE A 674 36.80 -8.62 35.04
CA ILE A 674 36.51 -7.53 35.99
C ILE A 674 35.01 -7.34 36.21
N ALA A 675 34.18 -7.58 35.21
CA ALA A 675 32.73 -7.43 35.32
C ALA A 675 31.94 -8.29 34.33
N ALA A 676 30.72 -8.63 34.66
CA ALA A 676 29.72 -9.14 33.78
C ALA A 676 28.70 -8.03 33.47
N LEU A 677 28.45 -7.77 32.18
CA LEU A 677 27.57 -6.76 31.67
C LEU A 677 26.30 -7.42 31.14
N VAL A 678 25.17 -7.15 31.76
CA VAL A 678 23.88 -7.77 31.44
C VAL A 678 23.09 -6.79 30.56
N VAL A 679 22.72 -7.23 29.35
CA VAL A 679 21.91 -6.46 28.43
C VAL A 679 20.63 -7.19 28.08
N ARG A 680 19.54 -6.45 27.90
CA ARG A 680 18.21 -7.00 27.64
C ARG A 680 17.49 -6.23 26.56
N ASP A 681 16.74 -6.92 25.72
CA ASP A 681 15.81 -6.32 24.77
C ASP A 681 14.51 -5.96 25.51
N THR A 682 14.12 -4.69 25.42
CA THR A 682 13.02 -4.13 26.19
C THR A 682 11.67 -4.42 25.52
N VAL A 683 10.68 -4.90 26.27
CA VAL A 683 9.31 -5.09 25.81
C VAL A 683 8.68 -3.73 25.51
N LYS A 684 8.01 -3.58 24.35
CA LYS A 684 7.27 -2.35 24.02
C LYS A 684 6.10 -2.17 25.00
N GLU A 685 5.90 -0.97 25.53
CA GLU A 685 4.80 -0.67 26.47
C GLU A 685 3.42 -1.05 25.92
N SER A 686 3.24 -0.93 24.60
CA SER A 686 1.98 -1.24 23.94
C SER A 686 1.74 -2.75 23.70
N SER A 687 2.72 -3.62 23.95
CA SER A 687 2.63 -5.04 23.59
C SER A 687 1.60 -5.80 24.43
N ALA A 688 1.54 -5.59 25.74
CA ALA A 688 0.55 -6.23 26.59
C ALA A 688 -0.89 -5.86 26.21
N ASP A 689 -1.14 -4.58 25.94
CA ASP A 689 -2.45 -4.12 25.48
C ASP A 689 -2.81 -4.71 24.10
N ALA A 690 -1.83 -4.83 23.21
CA ALA A 690 -2.03 -5.44 21.89
C ALA A 690 -2.45 -6.91 22.01
N ILE A 691 -1.78 -7.68 22.88
CA ILE A 691 -2.10 -9.08 23.14
C ILE A 691 -3.51 -9.24 23.73
N ALA A 692 -3.88 -8.38 24.67
CA ALA A 692 -5.25 -8.37 25.21
C ALA A 692 -6.29 -8.10 24.11
N GLN A 693 -6.06 -7.11 23.25
CA GLN A 693 -6.96 -6.79 22.13
C GLN A 693 -7.05 -7.93 21.09
N LEU A 694 -5.95 -8.64 20.81
CA LEU A 694 -5.97 -9.80 19.91
C LEU A 694 -6.83 -10.93 20.49
N ARG A 695 -6.73 -11.20 21.79
CA ARG A 695 -7.57 -12.19 22.48
C ARG A 695 -9.05 -11.81 22.46
N GLU A 696 -9.38 -10.53 22.66
CA GLU A 696 -10.76 -10.04 22.53
C GLU A 696 -11.33 -10.26 21.11
N LEU A 697 -10.47 -10.23 20.10
CA LEU A 697 -10.85 -10.54 18.73
C LEU A 697 -10.96 -12.04 18.43
N GLY A 698 -10.73 -12.90 19.44
CA GLY A 698 -10.75 -14.35 19.31
C GLY A 698 -9.54 -14.93 18.59
N ILE A 699 -8.38 -14.26 18.69
CA ILE A 699 -7.13 -14.68 18.04
C ILE A 699 -6.17 -15.17 19.15
N GLU A 700 -5.61 -16.35 18.95
CA GLU A 700 -4.61 -16.94 19.86
C GLU A 700 -3.22 -16.34 19.53
N PRO A 701 -2.62 -15.53 20.42
CA PRO A 701 -1.26 -15.05 20.23
C PRO A 701 -0.26 -16.11 20.62
N ILE A 702 0.75 -16.34 19.80
CA ILE A 702 1.85 -17.28 20.03
C ILE A 702 3.17 -16.55 19.81
N LEU A 703 4.07 -16.60 20.78
CA LEU A 703 5.40 -16.03 20.64
C LEU A 703 6.31 -17.01 19.88
N LEU A 704 6.95 -16.55 18.81
CA LEU A 704 7.86 -17.34 17.98
C LEU A 704 9.23 -16.67 17.94
N THR A 705 10.27 -17.34 18.44
CA THR A 705 11.61 -16.74 18.55
C THR A 705 12.73 -17.74 18.38
N GLY A 706 13.90 -17.25 17.92
CA GLY A 706 15.15 -18.00 17.90
C GLY A 706 15.86 -18.10 19.25
N ASP A 707 15.41 -17.36 20.26
CA ASP A 707 15.97 -17.35 21.59
C ASP A 707 15.72 -18.66 22.34
N ASN A 708 16.41 -18.83 23.45
CA ASN A 708 16.14 -19.94 24.33
C ASN A 708 14.76 -19.84 25.02
N GLU A 709 14.25 -20.96 25.50
CA GLU A 709 12.89 -21.04 26.05
C GLU A 709 12.71 -20.15 27.30
N ALA A 710 13.73 -19.99 28.15
CA ALA A 710 13.65 -19.16 29.36
C ALA A 710 13.49 -17.68 29.02
N ALA A 711 14.28 -17.17 28.05
CA ALA A 711 14.19 -15.81 27.52
C ALA A 711 12.83 -15.54 26.91
N ALA A 712 12.35 -16.49 26.11
CA ALA A 712 11.08 -16.38 25.44
C ALA A 712 9.89 -16.38 26.42
N ARG A 713 9.90 -17.24 27.41
CA ARG A 713 8.89 -17.30 28.48
C ARG A 713 8.84 -16.02 29.30
N HIS A 714 10.01 -15.47 29.65
CA HIS A 714 10.07 -14.23 30.42
C HIS A 714 9.33 -13.08 29.70
N VAL A 715 9.56 -12.92 28.39
CA VAL A 715 8.87 -11.93 27.59
C VAL A 715 7.37 -12.26 27.45
N ALA A 716 7.04 -13.52 27.20
CA ALA A 716 5.67 -13.99 27.06
C ALA A 716 4.83 -13.72 28.33
N ASP A 717 5.38 -13.97 29.51
CA ASP A 717 4.73 -13.74 30.82
C ASP A 717 4.46 -12.26 31.05
N GLN A 718 5.40 -11.37 30.66
CA GLN A 718 5.22 -9.92 30.78
C GLN A 718 4.08 -9.38 29.91
N VAL A 719 3.87 -9.95 28.71
CA VAL A 719 2.83 -9.49 27.79
C VAL A 719 1.56 -10.36 27.84
N GLY A 720 1.58 -11.44 28.63
CA GLY A 720 0.44 -12.33 28.80
C GLY A 720 0.24 -13.32 27.64
N ILE A 721 1.30 -13.83 27.01
CA ILE A 721 1.23 -14.89 25.99
C ILE A 721 1.44 -16.25 26.64
N ASP A 722 0.46 -17.18 26.49
CA ASP A 722 0.53 -18.51 27.12
C ASP A 722 1.37 -19.49 26.31
N ARG A 723 1.38 -19.38 24.99
CA ARG A 723 2.05 -20.33 24.09
C ARG A 723 3.32 -19.72 23.49
N VAL A 724 4.44 -20.41 23.71
CA VAL A 724 5.77 -20.01 23.26
C VAL A 724 6.36 -21.11 22.39
N ILE A 725 7.00 -20.74 21.29
CA ILE A 725 7.79 -21.62 20.42
C ILE A 725 9.18 -20.98 20.31
N ALA A 726 10.13 -21.54 21.07
CA ALA A 726 11.48 -21.01 21.25
C ALA A 726 12.53 -21.84 20.49
N GLY A 727 13.74 -21.29 20.32
CA GLY A 727 14.87 -21.97 19.69
C GLY A 727 14.70 -22.25 18.19
N VAL A 728 13.87 -21.46 17.48
CA VAL A 728 13.51 -21.70 16.09
C VAL A 728 14.41 -20.89 15.16
N LEU A 729 15.17 -21.56 14.32
CA LEU A 729 15.97 -20.94 13.26
C LEU A 729 15.07 -20.30 12.19
N PRO A 730 15.58 -19.37 11.34
CA PRO A 730 14.79 -18.68 10.32
C PRO A 730 13.97 -19.62 9.44
N ASP A 731 14.54 -20.71 8.93
CA ASP A 731 13.81 -21.71 8.14
C ASP A 731 12.74 -22.43 8.96
N GLY A 732 13.01 -22.71 10.24
CA GLY A 732 12.05 -23.32 11.15
C GLY A 732 10.84 -22.43 11.46
N LYS A 733 10.97 -21.10 11.37
CA LYS A 733 9.82 -20.18 11.51
C LYS A 733 8.81 -20.41 10.38
N ARG A 734 9.27 -20.55 9.14
CA ARG A 734 8.43 -20.89 7.98
C ARG A 734 7.72 -22.23 8.19
N ASP A 735 8.47 -23.25 8.63
CA ASP A 735 7.94 -24.60 8.82
C ASP A 735 6.93 -24.66 9.97
N THR A 736 7.10 -23.82 11.00
CA THR A 736 6.11 -23.63 12.09
C THR A 736 4.81 -23.07 11.54
N VAL A 737 4.86 -22.03 10.71
CA VAL A 737 3.68 -21.47 10.04
C VAL A 737 2.99 -22.54 9.19
N ALA A 738 3.75 -23.27 8.38
CA ALA A 738 3.22 -24.33 7.51
C ALA A 738 2.56 -25.48 8.31
N SER A 739 3.15 -25.87 9.43
CA SER A 739 2.60 -26.89 10.33
C SER A 739 1.25 -26.48 10.91
N LEU A 740 1.14 -25.27 11.46
CA LEU A 740 -0.12 -24.77 12.00
C LEU A 740 -1.19 -24.61 10.90
N GLN A 741 -0.79 -24.22 9.69
CA GLN A 741 -1.69 -24.18 8.53
C GLN A 741 -2.15 -25.59 8.09
N ALA A 742 -1.30 -26.60 8.23
CA ALA A 742 -1.64 -28.00 7.97
C ALA A 742 -2.60 -28.58 9.03
N GLU A 743 -2.53 -28.09 10.27
CA GLU A 743 -3.49 -28.38 11.35
C GLU A 743 -4.86 -27.73 11.11
N GLY A 744 -5.03 -26.94 10.05
CA GLY A 744 -6.28 -26.26 9.71
C GLY A 744 -6.43 -24.86 10.35
N ARG A 745 -5.38 -24.33 10.97
CA ARG A 745 -5.37 -22.98 11.52
C ARG A 745 -5.21 -21.94 10.40
N THR A 746 -5.82 -20.78 10.58
CA THR A 746 -5.60 -19.63 9.74
C THR A 746 -4.63 -18.68 10.44
N VAL A 747 -3.38 -18.75 10.01
CA VAL A 747 -2.25 -18.14 10.71
C VAL A 747 -1.95 -16.76 10.17
N ALA A 748 -1.85 -15.75 11.06
CA ALA A 748 -1.16 -14.50 10.78
C ALA A 748 0.26 -14.57 11.37
N MET A 749 1.25 -14.04 10.65
CA MET A 749 2.62 -13.86 11.13
C MET A 749 2.96 -12.38 11.18
N VAL A 750 3.50 -11.91 12.30
CA VAL A 750 4.01 -10.54 12.46
C VAL A 750 5.51 -10.61 12.72
N GLY A 751 6.27 -9.87 11.92
CA GLY A 751 7.73 -9.81 12.04
C GLY A 751 8.31 -8.56 11.40
N ASP A 752 9.60 -8.28 11.62
CA ASP A 752 10.30 -7.09 11.15
C ASP A 752 11.57 -7.39 10.34
N GLY A 753 12.14 -8.59 10.47
CA GLY A 753 13.46 -8.93 9.96
C GLY A 753 13.48 -9.68 8.62
N VAL A 754 14.67 -9.74 8.02
CA VAL A 754 14.96 -10.61 6.87
C VAL A 754 14.69 -12.08 7.23
N ASN A 755 14.95 -12.45 8.47
CA ASN A 755 14.75 -13.81 8.99
C ASN A 755 13.29 -14.25 9.00
N ASP A 756 12.35 -13.29 8.98
CA ASP A 756 10.92 -13.54 9.01
C ASP A 756 10.30 -13.56 7.61
N ALA A 757 11.00 -13.08 6.58
CA ALA A 757 10.47 -12.93 5.24
C ALA A 757 9.86 -14.23 4.69
N ALA A 758 10.55 -15.37 4.89
CA ALA A 758 10.04 -16.68 4.47
C ALA A 758 8.77 -17.10 5.25
N ALA A 759 8.70 -16.80 6.54
CA ALA A 759 7.54 -17.08 7.39
C ALA A 759 6.36 -16.16 7.06
N LEU A 760 6.62 -14.86 6.78
CA LEU A 760 5.64 -13.90 6.31
C LEU A 760 5.03 -14.34 4.96
N ALA A 761 5.87 -14.75 4.00
CA ALA A 761 5.43 -15.28 2.71
C ALA A 761 4.55 -16.52 2.87
N GLN A 762 4.96 -17.46 3.73
CA GLN A 762 4.20 -18.67 4.03
C GLN A 762 2.85 -18.33 4.67
N ALA A 763 2.82 -17.37 5.59
CA ALA A 763 1.58 -16.92 6.22
C ALA A 763 0.64 -16.28 5.19
N SER A 764 1.15 -15.46 4.28
CA SER A 764 0.39 -14.80 3.19
C SER A 764 -0.31 -15.81 2.26
N ALA A 765 0.24 -17.00 2.08
CA ALA A 765 -0.33 -18.00 1.18
C ALA A 765 -1.74 -18.50 1.60
N LYS A 766 -2.01 -18.64 2.90
CA LYS A 766 -3.29 -19.14 3.45
C LYS A 766 -3.78 -18.37 4.68
N GLY A 767 -3.20 -17.25 4.99
CA GLY A 767 -3.50 -16.44 6.15
C GLY A 767 -3.09 -14.99 5.94
N LEU A 768 -2.14 -14.45 6.71
CA LEU A 768 -1.76 -13.06 6.65
C LEU A 768 -0.29 -12.84 7.08
N GLY A 769 0.52 -12.25 6.22
CA GLY A 769 1.83 -11.71 6.55
C GLY A 769 1.73 -10.24 6.94
N ILE A 770 2.25 -9.85 8.10
CA ILE A 770 2.24 -8.49 8.61
C ILE A 770 3.68 -8.06 8.90
N ALA A 771 4.18 -7.05 8.22
CA ALA A 771 5.49 -6.46 8.50
C ALA A 771 5.36 -5.24 9.42
N MET A 772 6.35 -5.08 10.31
CA MET A 772 6.53 -3.84 11.07
C MET A 772 7.16 -2.78 10.16
N GLY A 773 6.78 -1.52 10.31
CA GLY A 773 7.30 -0.42 9.48
C GLY A 773 8.78 -0.11 9.74
N SER A 774 9.32 -0.49 10.91
CA SER A 774 10.75 -0.49 11.23
C SER A 774 11.52 -1.65 10.60
N GLY A 775 10.81 -2.59 9.98
CA GLY A 775 11.38 -3.80 9.42
C GLY A 775 12.17 -3.55 8.12
N THR A 776 12.80 -4.61 7.64
CA THR A 776 13.58 -4.56 6.39
C THR A 776 12.68 -4.42 5.17
N ASP A 777 13.21 -3.80 4.10
CA ASP A 777 12.49 -3.65 2.83
C ASP A 777 11.98 -5.01 2.30
N VAL A 778 12.75 -6.09 2.49
CA VAL A 778 12.36 -7.44 2.07
C VAL A 778 11.14 -7.94 2.85
N ALA A 779 11.07 -7.73 4.16
CA ALA A 779 9.91 -8.10 4.97
C ALA A 779 8.67 -7.31 4.55
N ILE A 780 8.82 -6.00 4.30
CA ILE A 780 7.75 -5.11 3.85
C ILE A 780 7.24 -5.53 2.46
N GLU A 781 8.15 -5.89 1.55
CA GLU A 781 7.78 -6.29 0.19
C GLU A 781 7.00 -7.61 0.15
N VAL A 782 7.35 -8.56 1.00
CA VAL A 782 6.71 -9.89 1.04
C VAL A 782 5.39 -9.86 1.79
N ALA A 783 5.24 -9.01 2.80
CA ALA A 783 4.06 -8.96 3.65
C ALA A 783 2.80 -8.48 2.91
N ASP A 784 1.64 -8.90 3.39
CA ASP A 784 0.32 -8.46 2.95
C ASP A 784 -0.08 -7.11 3.54
N MET A 785 0.34 -6.87 4.77
CA MET A 785 0.11 -5.61 5.49
C MET A 785 1.41 -5.08 6.09
N THR A 786 1.53 -3.75 6.16
CA THR A 786 2.64 -3.08 6.84
C THR A 786 2.11 -2.13 7.89
N LEU A 787 2.66 -2.21 9.11
CA LEU A 787 2.31 -1.35 10.25
C LEU A 787 3.36 -0.25 10.38
N MET A 788 3.09 0.92 9.80
CA MET A 788 4.06 2.02 9.69
C MET A 788 4.55 2.57 11.04
N ASN A 789 3.71 2.51 12.06
CA ASN A 789 4.06 2.96 13.42
C ASN A 789 4.76 1.90 14.27
N SER A 790 5.10 0.77 13.72
CA SER A 790 5.77 -0.34 14.41
C SER A 790 5.16 -0.73 15.76
N SER A 791 3.89 -0.40 15.98
CA SER A 791 3.12 -0.76 17.16
C SER A 791 2.28 -2.01 16.93
N LEU A 792 2.36 -2.96 17.84
CA LEU A 792 1.60 -4.20 17.76
C LEU A 792 0.08 -3.98 17.94
N THR A 793 -0.35 -2.90 18.61
CA THR A 793 -1.77 -2.51 18.69
C THR A 793 -2.37 -2.20 17.32
N SER A 794 -1.55 -1.79 16.36
CA SER A 794 -1.97 -1.57 14.98
C SER A 794 -2.33 -2.86 14.27
N ALA A 795 -1.77 -4.02 14.64
CA ALA A 795 -2.19 -5.32 14.13
C ALA A 795 -3.64 -5.64 14.54
N ALA A 796 -3.98 -5.45 15.82
CA ALA A 796 -5.36 -5.61 16.30
C ALA A 796 -6.32 -4.64 15.61
N THR A 797 -5.91 -3.39 15.42
CA THR A 797 -6.68 -2.35 14.73
C THR A 797 -6.88 -2.70 13.25
N ALA A 798 -5.85 -3.21 12.57
CA ALA A 798 -5.91 -3.67 11.18
C ALA A 798 -6.98 -4.76 10.99
N ILE A 799 -6.98 -5.75 11.87
CA ILE A 799 -7.98 -6.83 11.86
C ILE A 799 -9.39 -6.28 12.12
N ARG A 800 -9.54 -5.37 13.07
CA ARG A 800 -10.84 -4.76 13.41
C ARG A 800 -11.40 -3.96 12.24
N VAL A 801 -10.59 -3.11 11.62
CA VAL A 801 -10.98 -2.31 10.43
C VAL A 801 -11.33 -3.22 9.25
N SER A 802 -10.53 -4.27 9.01
CA SER A 802 -10.78 -5.25 7.94
C SER A 802 -12.10 -6.00 8.16
N ARG A 803 -12.33 -6.54 9.36
CA ARG A 803 -13.59 -7.23 9.72
C ARG A 803 -14.81 -6.32 9.61
N ARG A 804 -14.67 -5.03 9.99
CA ARG A 804 -15.74 -4.02 9.86
C ARG A 804 -16.01 -3.69 8.39
N THR A 805 -14.97 -3.56 7.58
CA THR A 805 -15.09 -3.33 6.13
C THR A 805 -15.86 -4.46 5.46
N LEU A 806 -15.52 -5.71 5.75
CA LEU A 806 -16.24 -6.88 5.25
C LEU A 806 -17.72 -6.93 5.70
N ARG A 807 -18.01 -6.55 6.94
CA ARG A 807 -19.38 -6.47 7.43
C ARG A 807 -20.19 -5.48 6.61
N VAL A 808 -19.63 -4.29 6.37
CA VAL A 808 -20.29 -3.26 5.55
C VAL A 808 -20.47 -3.75 4.11
N ILE A 809 -19.50 -4.46 3.53
CA ILE A 809 -19.66 -5.07 2.19
C ILE A 809 -20.85 -6.03 2.18
N LYS A 810 -20.97 -6.91 3.17
CA LYS A 810 -22.11 -7.87 3.28
C LYS A 810 -23.45 -7.16 3.48
N GLU A 811 -23.49 -6.13 4.31
CA GLU A 811 -24.69 -5.30 4.49
C GLU A 811 -25.10 -4.63 3.17
N ASN A 812 -24.13 -4.07 2.45
CA ASN A 812 -24.36 -3.44 1.16
C ASN A 812 -24.90 -4.44 0.13
N LEU A 813 -24.30 -5.62 0.04
CA LEU A 813 -24.75 -6.69 -0.85
C LEU A 813 -26.15 -7.16 -0.50
N PHE A 814 -26.44 -7.35 0.79
CA PHE A 814 -27.78 -7.73 1.25
C PHE A 814 -28.81 -6.70 0.80
N TRP A 815 -28.61 -5.42 1.06
CA TRP A 815 -29.55 -4.37 0.67
C TRP A 815 -29.67 -4.21 -0.84
N ALA A 816 -28.56 -4.37 -1.58
CA ALA A 816 -28.56 -4.32 -3.05
C ALA A 816 -29.39 -5.44 -3.70
N PHE A 817 -29.53 -6.60 -3.05
CA PHE A 817 -30.36 -7.69 -3.53
C PHE A 817 -31.79 -7.64 -2.97
N PHE A 818 -31.92 -7.31 -1.70
CA PHE A 818 -33.20 -7.38 -0.99
C PHE A 818 -34.29 -6.55 -1.64
N TYR A 819 -33.97 -5.32 -2.05
CA TYR A 819 -34.97 -4.47 -2.69
C TYR A 819 -35.42 -5.03 -4.04
N ASN A 820 -34.54 -5.65 -4.82
CA ASN A 820 -34.91 -6.29 -6.09
C ASN A 820 -35.86 -7.48 -5.86
N VAL A 821 -35.55 -8.32 -4.88
CA VAL A 821 -36.42 -9.46 -4.51
C VAL A 821 -37.80 -9.02 -4.12
N LEU A 822 -37.92 -7.89 -3.42
CA LEU A 822 -39.19 -7.33 -2.99
C LEU A 822 -39.95 -6.63 -4.13
N MET A 823 -39.25 -5.85 -4.95
CA MET A 823 -39.86 -4.96 -5.92
C MET A 823 -40.22 -5.64 -7.26
N VAL A 824 -39.44 -6.65 -7.69
CA VAL A 824 -39.75 -7.37 -8.96
C VAL A 824 -41.11 -8.05 -8.94
N PRO A 825 -41.53 -8.78 -7.92
CA PRO A 825 -42.88 -9.32 -7.86
C PRO A 825 -43.97 -8.24 -7.90
N LEU A 826 -43.76 -7.09 -7.25
CA LEU A 826 -44.71 -5.96 -7.30
C LEU A 826 -44.81 -5.36 -8.70
N ALA A 827 -43.69 -5.27 -9.42
CA ALA A 827 -43.66 -4.82 -10.82
C ALA A 827 -44.39 -5.82 -11.74
N ILE A 828 -44.18 -7.13 -11.58
CA ILE A 828 -44.90 -8.19 -12.32
C ILE A 828 -46.41 -8.09 -12.05
N ALA A 829 -46.80 -7.87 -10.81
CA ALA A 829 -48.21 -7.71 -10.41
C ALA A 829 -48.87 -6.41 -10.92
N GLY A 830 -48.12 -5.51 -11.57
CA GLY A 830 -48.57 -4.21 -12.04
C GLY A 830 -48.91 -3.22 -10.92
N LEU A 831 -48.30 -3.38 -9.76
CA LEU A 831 -48.44 -2.51 -8.61
C LEU A 831 -47.38 -1.40 -8.55
N LEU A 832 -46.41 -1.43 -9.46
CA LEU A 832 -45.27 -0.52 -9.46
C LEU A 832 -45.12 0.17 -10.82
N SER A 833 -45.10 1.49 -10.81
CA SER A 833 -44.82 2.27 -12.02
C SER A 833 -43.30 2.33 -12.28
N PRO A 834 -42.85 2.50 -13.55
CA PRO A 834 -41.42 2.63 -13.89
C PRO A 834 -40.73 3.80 -13.17
N MET A 835 -41.47 4.87 -12.85
CA MET A 835 -40.94 6.01 -12.11
C MET A 835 -40.64 5.65 -10.65
N LEU A 836 -41.56 4.99 -9.95
CA LEU A 836 -41.32 4.50 -8.57
C LEU A 836 -40.19 3.47 -8.53
N ALA A 837 -40.12 2.60 -9.56
CA ALA A 837 -39.05 1.63 -9.71
C ALA A 837 -37.66 2.32 -9.78
N SER A 838 -37.53 3.37 -10.57
CA SER A 838 -36.28 4.13 -10.71
C SER A 838 -35.92 4.91 -9.44
N ALA A 839 -36.93 5.48 -8.74
CA ALA A 839 -36.70 6.16 -7.49
C ALA A 839 -36.18 5.18 -6.40
N ALA A 840 -36.77 4.00 -6.28
CA ALA A 840 -36.33 2.96 -5.34
C ALA A 840 -34.88 2.51 -5.63
N MET A 841 -34.54 2.33 -6.90
CA MET A 841 -33.19 1.98 -7.33
C MET A 841 -32.17 3.07 -6.99
N ALA A 842 -32.50 4.34 -7.22
CA ALA A 842 -31.61 5.46 -6.85
C ALA A 842 -31.40 5.53 -5.33
N CYS A 843 -32.46 5.36 -4.53
CA CYS A 843 -32.38 5.29 -3.07
C CYS A 843 -31.47 4.16 -2.59
N SER A 844 -31.58 2.95 -3.19
CA SER A 844 -30.72 1.81 -2.86
C SER A 844 -29.23 2.13 -3.13
N SER A 845 -28.90 2.74 -4.26
CA SER A 845 -27.52 3.13 -4.59
C SER A 845 -26.97 4.17 -3.61
N VAL A 846 -27.77 5.17 -3.25
CA VAL A 846 -27.39 6.19 -2.26
C VAL A 846 -27.17 5.56 -0.88
N PHE A 847 -28.03 4.63 -0.49
CA PHE A 847 -27.92 3.93 0.79
C PHE A 847 -26.58 3.17 0.89
N VAL A 848 -26.21 2.38 -0.13
CA VAL A 848 -24.94 1.63 -0.18
C VAL A 848 -23.73 2.54 -0.03
N VAL A 849 -23.75 3.70 -0.70
CA VAL A 849 -22.67 4.70 -0.58
C VAL A 849 -22.61 5.26 0.84
N LEU A 850 -23.75 5.67 1.40
CA LEU A 850 -23.80 6.24 2.76
C LEU A 850 -23.37 5.22 3.81
N ASN A 851 -23.80 3.96 3.67
CA ASN A 851 -23.38 2.88 4.58
C ASN A 851 -21.85 2.65 4.51
N SER A 852 -21.27 2.69 3.30
CA SER A 852 -19.81 2.58 3.13
C SER A 852 -19.05 3.74 3.78
N LEU A 853 -19.58 4.96 3.74
CA LEU A 853 -18.94 6.14 4.35
C LEU A 853 -18.82 6.05 5.88
N ARG A 854 -19.61 5.19 6.54
CA ARG A 854 -19.48 4.91 8.00
C ARG A 854 -18.13 4.34 8.37
N LEU A 855 -17.40 3.75 7.42
CA LEU A 855 -16.04 3.26 7.64
C LEU A 855 -15.02 4.36 7.89
N ARG A 856 -15.28 5.61 7.53
CA ARG A 856 -14.40 6.75 7.82
C ARG A 856 -14.11 6.95 9.30
N THR A 857 -15.04 6.57 10.16
CA THR A 857 -14.94 6.69 11.63
C THR A 857 -14.60 5.36 12.30
N ALA A 858 -14.17 4.35 11.54
CA ALA A 858 -13.73 3.07 12.09
C ALA A 858 -12.44 3.28 12.91
N LYS A 859 -12.43 2.74 14.13
CA LYS A 859 -11.29 2.69 15.04
C LYS A 859 -10.87 1.24 15.22
#